data_8b45211a272fa5af4f7e69bf0f455478
#
_entry.id   8b45211a272fa5af4f7e69bf0f455478
#
_cell.length_a   1.000
_cell.length_b   1.000
_cell.length_c   1.000
_cell.angle_alpha   90.00
_cell.angle_beta   90.00
_cell.angle_gamma   90.00
#
_symmetry.space_group_name_H-M   'P 1'
#
loop_
_entity.id
_entity.type
_entity.pdbx_description
1 polymer ?
#
loop_
_entity_poly.entity_id
_entity_poly.type
_entity_poly.pdbx_seq_one_letter_code
_entity_poly.pdbx_strand_id
1 'polypeptide(L)'
;MNIREIALNESERFAERGNVRQRAPLDFRVVKIVQVVERPDAMAVVEQSFANVRADETRAAGDEKIHAATLTPALLSVERDATRKLFFQRQKEFGFERGDFSVSFANYFAMKVTLNWLKQYVNFNWSSEELTERLTMLGLEVEGVQKISGAFDGIVVAQVITRDKHPGADKLSICRVNDGKGERQIVCGAQNFQAGDKVPLILPGASLPPKTGDKEPFTIKVGKIRGVESHGMLCSHEELGIDPESIGLKKEDGLLILPADATVGKPFGEFLGRSGSDVIYDLEVTPNRPDLNSVIGIAREIAAVTGNALRIPEVRRQKSEIRTESLVSVKIEDTELCPRYTARVIKGVKIGSSPAWLRDTLEKVGIRSISNVVDVTNYVMLETGQPLHAFDYHLVAKNADGKPTVVVRRAAAGEKFKTLDNQERALTNEMLLIADETKGIALAGVMGGANTEINNSTVDVLIESAHFAPVNIRRTSKLLGLRSESSYRFERGADVGICDWASQRAAQLILETAGGQLAEGVVDIQPKAKEQKEITLHFAKSKDLLGIGISHQDQISFLTKLGLELKTQSPGEATFVIRSWRVDLKREVDLIEEVGRLYGIDKIPSTPPRGALGANVFDSVYDQIGEVRRILTGLGLNEAQGQTLISKVEVRTTNEAEIVALANPLSSDMDVLRPSLLPGLIHSLRHNLARKNHDVALFEIGRVFTNVNGQVKENRSIAIAITGQRAQNFWSGDDRNAKFDVYDLKGLVEEFIEQFGLRGVMFGKRAESTALFLESAAVTLGGKLPLGELGQLLPTLAKKYDLRDAVFLAEFNLDLLLSKRNASKSFKALPPFPSSRRDVAMLVPEAITHEAVLQSVKQAKAANLETVELFDVFRGKGVPDGQKSLAYAFTYRAADKTLTDADVNSAHEKVLETLKTQLKVELRA
;
A
#
# COMPACT_ATOMS: atom_id res chain seq x y z
N MET A 1 -9.56 -27.88 15.61
CA MET A 1 -8.44 -28.71 16.09
C MET A 1 -7.17 -27.87 15.97
N ASN A 2 -6.54 -27.61 17.08
CA ASN A 2 -5.47 -26.62 17.22
C ASN A 2 -4.14 -27.25 16.76
N ILE A 3 -3.31 -26.55 16.02
CA ILE A 3 -2.01 -27.02 15.50
C ILE A 3 -1.08 -27.57 16.61
N ARG A 4 -1.33 -27.23 17.87
CA ARG A 4 -0.63 -27.77 19.03
C ARG A 4 -0.98 -29.25 19.34
N GLU A 5 -2.16 -29.72 18.96
CA GLU A 5 -2.56 -31.13 19.21
C GLU A 5 -2.00 -32.10 18.16
N ILE A 6 -1.66 -31.60 16.96
CA ILE A 6 -1.03 -32.44 15.91
C ILE A 6 0.44 -32.71 16.24
N ALA A 7 1.15 -31.73 16.82
CA ALA A 7 2.55 -31.87 17.21
C ALA A 7 2.76 -32.81 18.42
N LEU A 8 1.77 -32.95 19.31
CA LEU A 8 1.82 -33.87 20.45
C LEU A 8 1.55 -35.33 20.07
N ASN A 9 0.71 -35.57 19.05
CA ASN A 9 0.41 -36.93 18.59
C ASN A 9 1.49 -37.57 17.72
N GLU A 10 2.40 -36.80 17.13
CA GLU A 10 3.56 -37.37 16.42
C GLU A 10 4.73 -37.69 17.36
N SER A 11 4.89 -36.98 18.48
CA SER A 11 5.93 -37.25 19.44
C SER A 11 5.73 -38.55 20.24
N GLU A 12 4.50 -38.98 20.47
CA GLU A 12 4.18 -40.22 21.17
C GLU A 12 4.39 -41.49 20.31
N ARG A 13 4.26 -41.39 18.99
CA ARG A 13 4.52 -42.52 18.07
C ARG A 13 6.00 -42.84 17.85
N PHE A 14 6.92 -41.95 18.20
CA PHE A 14 8.37 -42.19 18.10
C PHE A 14 9.03 -42.73 19.40
N ALA A 15 8.31 -42.73 20.51
CA ALA A 15 8.82 -43.19 21.80
C ALA A 15 8.85 -44.74 21.99
N GLU A 16 8.19 -45.50 21.09
CA GLU A 16 8.10 -46.96 21.24
C GLU A 16 9.17 -47.77 20.46
N ARG A 17 10.16 -47.19 19.85
CA ARG A 17 11.28 -47.93 19.27
C ARG A 17 12.59 -47.50 19.87
N GLY A 18 13.08 -48.35 20.76
CA GLY A 18 14.26 -48.17 21.62
C GLY A 18 15.58 -47.88 20.94
N ASN A 19 16.43 -47.20 21.71
CA ASN A 19 17.88 -47.04 21.57
C ASN A 19 18.39 -46.22 20.39
N VAL A 20 18.36 -44.88 20.53
CA VAL A 20 19.36 -44.02 19.92
C VAL A 20 19.82 -42.98 20.97
N ARG A 21 21.14 -42.89 21.17
CA ARG A 21 21.83 -42.00 22.10
C ARG A 21 21.36 -40.57 21.91
N GLN A 22 21.01 -39.92 23.02
CA GLN A 22 20.72 -38.48 23.10
C GLN A 22 21.83 -37.67 22.44
N ARG A 23 21.53 -37.06 21.31
CA ARG A 23 22.28 -35.90 20.82
C ARG A 23 21.52 -34.66 21.30
N ALA A 24 22.27 -33.70 21.82
CA ALA A 24 21.77 -32.44 22.29
C ALA A 24 20.89 -31.73 21.22
N PRO A 25 19.83 -30.99 21.60
CA PRO A 25 19.01 -30.31 20.64
C PRO A 25 19.83 -29.23 19.92
N LEU A 26 19.86 -29.32 18.61
CA LEU A 26 20.35 -28.27 17.73
C LEU A 26 19.45 -27.01 17.95
N ASP A 27 20.06 -25.98 18.50
CA ASP A 27 19.45 -24.67 18.72
C ASP A 27 19.28 -24.01 17.36
N PHE A 28 18.10 -24.17 16.74
CA PHE A 28 17.74 -23.49 15.51
C PHE A 28 17.56 -21.99 15.81
N ARG A 29 18.63 -21.22 15.78
CA ARG A 29 18.54 -19.77 15.68
C ARG A 29 18.10 -19.42 14.26
N VAL A 30 16.81 -19.29 14.07
CA VAL A 30 16.24 -18.70 12.86
C VAL A 30 16.74 -17.26 12.80
N VAL A 31 17.71 -16.98 11.95
CA VAL A 31 18.09 -15.62 11.60
C VAL A 31 16.96 -15.04 10.78
N LYS A 32 16.04 -14.36 11.44
CA LYS A 32 14.99 -13.60 10.78
C LYS A 32 15.61 -12.35 10.16
N ILE A 33 16.08 -12.46 8.91
CA ILE A 33 16.45 -11.28 8.13
C ILE A 33 15.15 -10.69 7.57
N VAL A 34 14.43 -10.00 8.44
CA VAL A 34 13.37 -9.09 8.00
C VAL A 34 14.06 -7.75 7.78
N GLN A 35 14.43 -7.46 6.55
CA GLN A 35 14.75 -6.10 6.17
C GLN A 35 13.43 -5.33 6.20
N VAL A 36 13.15 -4.66 7.33
CA VAL A 36 12.02 -3.75 7.46
C VAL A 36 12.34 -2.58 6.53
N VAL A 37 11.55 -2.45 5.47
CA VAL A 37 11.56 -1.24 4.63
C VAL A 37 11.13 -0.10 5.54
N GLU A 38 12.05 0.77 5.90
CA GLU A 38 11.81 1.89 6.83
C GLU A 38 10.90 2.98 6.23
N ARG A 39 10.33 2.78 5.02
CA ARG A 39 9.45 3.74 4.36
C ARG A 39 8.20 3.04 3.83
N PRO A 40 7.00 3.43 4.30
CA PRO A 40 5.70 2.91 3.81
C PRO A 40 5.48 3.11 2.31
N ASP A 41 6.09 4.14 1.72
CA ASP A 41 5.93 4.51 0.31
C ASP A 41 6.51 3.49 -0.68
N ALA A 42 7.48 2.69 -0.25
CA ALA A 42 8.10 1.68 -1.11
C ALA A 42 7.19 0.45 -1.32
N MET A 43 6.32 0.13 -0.36
CA MET A 43 5.37 -0.99 -0.48
C MET A 43 4.28 -0.71 -1.53
N ALA A 44 3.75 0.50 -1.57
CA ALA A 44 2.69 0.88 -2.53
C ALA A 44 3.17 0.81 -3.99
N VAL A 45 4.44 1.09 -4.24
CA VAL A 45 5.01 1.03 -5.61
C VAL A 45 5.33 -0.38 -6.04
N VAL A 46 5.76 -1.23 -5.12
CA VAL A 46 5.97 -2.65 -5.41
C VAL A 46 4.63 -3.31 -5.76
N GLU A 47 3.55 -3.02 -5.03
CA GLU A 47 2.21 -3.52 -5.34
C GLU A 47 1.69 -2.98 -6.69
N GLN A 48 1.93 -1.72 -7.02
CA GLN A 48 1.51 -1.11 -8.28
C GLN A 48 2.36 -1.59 -9.47
N SER A 49 3.63 -1.89 -9.26
CA SER A 49 4.51 -2.52 -10.27
C SER A 49 4.12 -3.96 -10.53
N PHE A 50 3.77 -4.72 -9.49
CA PHE A 50 3.23 -6.08 -9.64
C PHE A 50 1.86 -6.11 -10.31
N ALA A 51 1.00 -5.13 -10.08
CA ALA A 51 -0.28 -5.00 -10.78
C ALA A 51 -0.10 -4.69 -12.27
N ASN A 52 0.87 -3.86 -12.63
CA ASN A 52 1.18 -3.53 -14.03
C ASN A 52 1.87 -4.68 -14.77
N VAL A 53 2.75 -5.43 -14.10
CA VAL A 53 3.36 -6.65 -14.68
C VAL A 53 2.29 -7.74 -14.93
N ARG A 54 1.33 -7.91 -14.01
CA ARG A 54 0.18 -8.82 -14.23
C ARG A 54 -0.74 -8.35 -15.37
N ALA A 55 -0.88 -7.06 -15.61
CA ALA A 55 -1.67 -6.54 -16.71
C ALA A 55 -1.01 -6.77 -18.08
N ASP A 56 0.32 -6.82 -18.15
CA ASP A 56 1.05 -7.11 -19.38
C ASP A 56 1.16 -8.60 -19.65
N GLU A 57 1.26 -9.46 -18.63
CA GLU A 57 1.21 -10.91 -18.80
C GLU A 57 -0.16 -11.41 -19.30
N THR A 58 -1.25 -10.75 -18.91
CA THR A 58 -2.60 -11.06 -19.43
C THR A 58 -2.83 -10.60 -20.87
N ARG A 59 -1.99 -9.71 -21.41
CA ARG A 59 -2.04 -9.34 -22.84
C ARG A 59 -1.27 -10.27 -23.77
N ALA A 60 -0.33 -11.03 -23.25
CA ALA A 60 0.50 -11.96 -24.03
C ALA A 60 -0.08 -13.38 -24.12
N ALA A 61 -1.04 -13.73 -23.25
CA ALA A 61 -1.75 -15.00 -23.29
C ALA A 61 -3.14 -14.79 -23.89
N GLY A 62 -3.29 -15.15 -25.17
CA GLY A 62 -4.60 -15.21 -25.81
C GLY A 62 -5.51 -16.22 -25.11
N ASP A 63 -6.74 -15.80 -24.87
CA ASP A 63 -7.94 -16.56 -24.52
C ASP A 63 -7.72 -18.01 -24.04
N GLU A 64 -7.55 -18.20 -22.72
CA GLU A 64 -8.15 -19.33 -21.97
C GLU A 64 -7.94 -19.16 -20.46
N LYS A 65 -9.07 -18.99 -19.77
CA LYS A 65 -9.36 -19.20 -18.33
C LYS A 65 -8.19 -19.25 -17.35
N ILE A 66 -7.89 -18.13 -16.68
CA ILE A 66 -7.12 -18.13 -15.45
C ILE A 66 -8.03 -17.63 -14.32
N HIS A 67 -8.34 -18.52 -13.37
CA HIS A 67 -8.97 -18.17 -12.09
C HIS A 67 -7.92 -17.57 -11.16
N ALA A 68 -8.07 -16.30 -10.84
CA ALA A 68 -7.29 -15.66 -9.77
C ALA A 68 -7.81 -16.15 -8.41
N ALA A 69 -6.95 -16.81 -7.65
CA ALA A 69 -7.20 -17.08 -6.23
C ALA A 69 -7.08 -15.76 -5.46
N THR A 70 -8.20 -15.23 -5.02
CA THR A 70 -8.29 -14.06 -4.14
C THR A 70 -7.92 -14.49 -2.72
N LEU A 71 -6.80 -13.99 -2.21
CA LEU A 71 -6.51 -14.02 -0.77
C LEU A 71 -7.53 -13.16 -0.04
N THR A 72 -8.16 -13.70 0.99
CA THR A 72 -9.22 -13.05 1.76
C THR A 72 -8.71 -11.77 2.44
N PRO A 73 -9.48 -10.67 2.41
CA PRO A 73 -9.12 -9.39 3.06
C PRO A 73 -8.84 -9.49 4.56
N ALA A 74 -9.41 -10.48 5.24
CA ALA A 74 -9.24 -10.70 6.68
C ALA A 74 -7.81 -11.11 7.09
N LEU A 75 -7.07 -11.85 6.27
CA LEU A 75 -5.68 -12.21 6.56
C LEU A 75 -4.73 -11.02 6.38
N LEU A 76 -5.01 -10.14 5.42
CA LEU A 76 -4.24 -8.90 5.20
C LEU A 76 -4.48 -7.86 6.30
N SER A 77 -5.70 -7.79 6.88
CA SER A 77 -6.01 -6.85 7.96
C SER A 77 -5.34 -7.24 9.29
N VAL A 78 -5.26 -8.53 9.61
CA VAL A 78 -4.62 -9.03 10.85
C VAL A 78 -3.10 -8.81 10.81
N GLU A 79 -2.46 -9.00 9.65
CA GLU A 79 -1.02 -8.71 9.51
C GLU A 79 -0.71 -7.21 9.54
N ARG A 80 -1.54 -6.37 8.93
CA ARG A 80 -1.39 -4.89 8.97
C ARG A 80 -1.57 -4.32 10.38
N ASP A 81 -2.53 -4.85 11.15
CA ASP A 81 -2.78 -4.38 12.53
C ASP A 81 -1.68 -4.83 13.51
N ALA A 82 -1.14 -6.04 13.34
CA ALA A 82 0.01 -6.51 14.11
C ALA A 82 1.28 -5.70 13.81
N THR A 83 1.51 -5.37 12.54
CA THR A 83 2.65 -4.55 12.10
C THR A 83 2.51 -3.10 12.57
N ARG A 84 1.30 -2.52 12.53
CA ARG A 84 1.00 -1.18 13.05
C ARG A 84 1.17 -1.08 14.56
N LYS A 85 0.66 -2.04 15.33
CA LYS A 85 0.82 -2.08 16.80
C LYS A 85 2.28 -2.21 17.22
N LEU A 86 3.05 -3.05 16.54
CA LEU A 86 4.51 -3.18 16.77
C LEU A 86 5.27 -1.87 16.42
N PHE A 87 4.85 -1.17 15.37
CA PHE A 87 5.44 0.11 14.96
C PHE A 87 5.20 1.20 16.00
N PHE A 88 3.96 1.35 16.50
CA PHE A 88 3.64 2.35 17.53
C PHE A 88 4.22 2.01 18.90
N GLN A 89 4.38 0.72 19.23
CA GLN A 89 4.97 0.31 20.50
C GLN A 89 6.50 0.56 20.49
N ARG A 90 7.18 0.36 19.37
CA ARG A 90 8.61 0.68 19.22
C ARG A 90 8.92 2.18 19.17
N GLN A 91 8.03 3.01 18.62
CA GLN A 91 8.23 4.48 18.69
C GLN A 91 8.26 5.01 20.12
N LYS A 92 7.53 4.39 21.05
CA LYS A 92 7.55 4.75 22.47
C LYS A 92 8.85 4.31 23.19
N GLU A 93 9.47 3.23 22.75
CA GLU A 93 10.70 2.69 23.37
C GLU A 93 11.98 3.41 22.94
N PHE A 94 11.98 4.12 21.80
CA PHE A 94 13.16 4.78 21.24
C PHE A 94 13.22 6.31 21.36
N GLY A 95 12.41 6.94 22.21
CA GLY A 95 12.61 8.33 22.67
C GLY A 95 12.86 9.38 21.60
N PHE A 96 12.23 9.27 20.40
CA PHE A 96 12.32 10.30 19.36
C PHE A 96 11.40 11.48 19.73
N GLU A 97 11.99 12.57 20.15
CA GLU A 97 11.32 13.87 20.25
C GLU A 97 10.83 14.31 18.86
N ARG A 98 9.61 14.89 18.84
CA ARG A 98 8.98 15.42 17.62
C ARG A 98 9.80 16.60 17.08
N GLY A 99 10.73 16.33 16.20
CA GLY A 99 11.25 17.30 15.27
C GLY A 99 10.32 17.35 14.05
N ASP A 100 9.98 18.56 13.61
CA ASP A 100 9.15 18.85 12.43
C ASP A 100 9.66 18.16 11.16
N PHE A 101 9.19 16.95 10.92
CA PHE A 101 9.18 16.34 9.60
C PHE A 101 7.73 16.28 9.11
N SER A 102 7.28 17.37 8.50
CA SER A 102 6.11 17.34 7.64
C SER A 102 6.49 16.58 6.37
N VAL A 103 6.47 15.25 6.44
CA VAL A 103 6.41 14.42 5.24
C VAL A 103 5.01 14.63 4.67
N SER A 104 4.92 15.34 3.56
CA SER A 104 3.74 15.44 2.72
C SER A 104 3.39 14.02 2.28
N PHE A 105 2.56 13.33 3.06
CA PHE A 105 1.87 12.14 2.58
C PHE A 105 1.08 12.55 1.35
N ALA A 106 1.26 11.85 0.24
CA ALA A 106 0.42 12.01 -0.93
C ALA A 106 -1.03 12.03 -0.46
N ASN A 107 -1.75 13.12 -0.74
CA ASN A 107 -3.14 13.29 -0.35
C ASN A 107 -3.96 12.15 -0.98
N TYR A 108 -4.17 11.07 -0.26
CA TYR A 108 -5.22 10.11 -0.57
C TYR A 108 -6.53 10.83 -0.28
N PHE A 109 -7.30 11.13 -1.31
CA PHE A 109 -8.67 11.58 -1.15
C PHE A 109 -9.50 10.38 -0.68
N ALA A 110 -9.54 10.18 0.64
CA ALA A 110 -10.42 9.20 1.24
C ALA A 110 -11.82 9.82 1.40
N MET A 111 -12.85 9.02 1.19
CA MET A 111 -14.23 9.48 1.43
C MET A 111 -14.52 9.48 2.92
N LYS A 112 -14.59 10.68 3.51
CA LYS A 112 -15.00 10.83 4.91
C LYS A 112 -16.49 11.09 5.02
N VAL A 113 -17.13 10.38 5.97
CA VAL A 113 -18.55 10.52 6.24
C VAL A 113 -18.81 10.41 7.73
N THR A 114 -19.84 11.09 8.23
CA THR A 114 -20.20 11.01 9.65
C THR A 114 -21.43 10.12 9.87
N LEU A 115 -21.49 9.46 11.03
CA LEU A 115 -22.63 8.64 11.43
C LEU A 115 -23.94 9.42 11.41
N ASN A 116 -23.91 10.65 11.96
CA ASN A 116 -25.12 11.50 12.01
C ASN A 116 -25.57 11.95 10.64
N TRP A 117 -24.63 12.15 9.70
CA TRP A 117 -24.99 12.50 8.33
C TRP A 117 -25.63 11.31 7.60
N LEU A 118 -25.08 10.10 7.72
CA LEU A 118 -25.69 8.89 7.14
C LEU A 118 -27.11 8.63 7.67
N LYS A 119 -27.35 8.85 8.98
CA LYS A 119 -28.67 8.67 9.59
C LYS A 119 -29.75 9.62 9.08
N GLN A 120 -29.38 10.71 8.42
CA GLN A 120 -30.35 11.59 7.73
C GLN A 120 -31.00 10.89 6.51
N TYR A 121 -30.24 10.00 5.84
CA TYR A 121 -30.66 9.34 4.60
C TYR A 121 -31.22 7.94 4.81
N VAL A 122 -30.81 7.25 5.85
CA VAL A 122 -31.28 5.89 6.14
C VAL A 122 -31.33 5.64 7.65
N ASN A 123 -32.42 4.98 8.09
CA ASN A 123 -32.58 4.65 9.51
C ASN A 123 -31.91 3.31 9.80
N PHE A 124 -31.01 3.28 10.81
CA PHE A 124 -30.36 2.05 11.31
C PHE A 124 -29.88 2.26 12.76
N ASN A 125 -29.82 1.15 13.51
CA ASN A 125 -29.45 1.15 14.93
C ASN A 125 -28.12 0.46 15.22
N TRP A 126 -27.27 0.29 14.21
CA TRP A 126 -25.96 -0.32 14.38
C TRP A 126 -25.04 0.53 15.25
N SER A 127 -24.22 -0.14 16.07
CA SER A 127 -23.11 0.53 16.77
C SER A 127 -22.06 1.01 15.76
N SER A 128 -21.13 1.85 16.22
CA SER A 128 -20.01 2.30 15.38
C SER A 128 -19.18 1.13 14.87
N GLU A 129 -18.94 0.16 15.71
CA GLU A 129 -18.15 -1.03 15.41
C GLU A 129 -18.88 -1.94 14.41
N GLU A 130 -20.17 -2.15 14.61
CA GLU A 130 -21.00 -2.93 13.70
C GLU A 130 -21.12 -2.27 12.31
N LEU A 131 -21.24 -0.94 12.24
CA LEU A 131 -21.26 -0.22 10.97
C LEU A 131 -19.91 -0.37 10.23
N THR A 132 -18.79 -0.29 10.94
CA THR A 132 -17.45 -0.50 10.40
C THR A 132 -17.31 -1.88 9.75
N GLU A 133 -17.71 -2.93 10.46
CA GLU A 133 -17.66 -4.30 9.96
C GLU A 133 -18.54 -4.50 8.72
N ARG A 134 -19.78 -4.00 8.77
CA ARG A 134 -20.74 -4.14 7.67
C ARG A 134 -20.31 -3.39 6.42
N LEU A 135 -19.79 -2.17 6.54
CA LEU A 135 -19.27 -1.42 5.40
C LEU A 135 -18.10 -2.15 4.75
N THR A 136 -17.16 -2.67 5.55
CA THR A 136 -16.01 -3.45 5.06
C THR A 136 -16.49 -4.72 4.34
N MET A 137 -17.45 -5.45 4.90
CA MET A 137 -18.02 -6.65 4.28
C MET A 137 -18.79 -6.35 2.98
N LEU A 138 -19.28 -5.13 2.80
CA LEU A 138 -19.87 -4.64 1.56
C LEU A 138 -18.84 -4.15 0.52
N GLY A 139 -17.54 -4.22 0.82
CA GLY A 139 -16.47 -3.78 -0.06
C GLY A 139 -16.10 -2.30 0.09
N LEU A 140 -16.56 -1.65 1.17
CA LEU A 140 -16.17 -0.31 1.59
C LEU A 140 -15.21 -0.43 2.77
N GLU A 141 -13.92 -0.54 2.52
CA GLU A 141 -12.92 -0.67 3.60
C GLU A 141 -12.93 0.58 4.47
N VAL A 142 -13.06 0.39 5.80
CA VAL A 142 -12.97 1.46 6.78
C VAL A 142 -11.53 1.54 7.28
N GLU A 143 -10.77 2.51 6.78
CA GLU A 143 -9.37 2.73 7.15
C GLU A 143 -9.22 3.36 8.54
N GLY A 144 -10.20 4.18 8.95
CA GLY A 144 -10.15 4.88 10.23
C GLY A 144 -11.53 5.21 10.78
N VAL A 145 -11.63 5.22 12.10
CA VAL A 145 -12.82 5.64 12.84
C VAL A 145 -12.38 6.65 13.90
N GLN A 146 -12.92 7.86 13.82
CA GLN A 146 -12.68 8.92 14.80
C GLN A 146 -13.96 9.25 15.53
N LYS A 147 -14.02 9.01 16.83
CA LYS A 147 -15.12 9.44 17.70
C LYS A 147 -14.90 10.90 18.10
N ILE A 148 -15.83 11.76 17.76
CA ILE A 148 -15.85 13.16 18.18
C ILE A 148 -16.80 13.27 19.36
N SER A 149 -16.28 13.63 20.52
CA SER A 149 -17.12 14.08 21.64
C SER A 149 -17.64 15.46 21.29
N GLY A 150 -18.94 15.69 21.41
CA GLY A 150 -19.50 17.04 21.27
C GLY A 150 -18.81 17.95 22.27
N ALA A 151 -18.37 19.12 21.86
CA ALA A 151 -17.69 20.07 22.72
C ALA A 151 -18.52 20.43 23.97
N PHE A 152 -19.82 20.09 23.95
CA PHE A 152 -20.81 20.41 24.97
C PHE A 152 -21.64 19.19 25.38
N ASP A 153 -21.13 17.97 25.21
CA ASP A 153 -21.85 16.76 25.64
C ASP A 153 -22.06 16.75 27.15
N GLY A 154 -23.30 16.51 27.56
CA GLY A 154 -23.71 16.58 28.96
C GLY A 154 -23.89 18.00 29.51
N ILE A 155 -23.87 19.02 28.66
CA ILE A 155 -24.26 20.38 28.99
C ILE A 155 -25.66 20.65 28.41
N VAL A 156 -26.58 21.13 29.25
CA VAL A 156 -27.97 21.40 28.85
C VAL A 156 -28.38 22.83 29.18
N VAL A 157 -29.36 23.32 28.47
CA VAL A 157 -30.05 24.58 28.86
C VAL A 157 -30.85 24.31 30.11
N ALA A 158 -30.55 25.01 31.19
CA ALA A 158 -31.28 24.91 32.46
C ALA A 158 -31.88 26.27 32.88
N GLN A 159 -32.99 26.25 33.63
CA GLN A 159 -33.60 27.42 34.18
C GLN A 159 -33.37 27.50 35.69
N VAL A 160 -32.93 28.61 36.14
CA VAL A 160 -32.81 28.89 37.59
C VAL A 160 -34.20 29.09 38.19
N ILE A 161 -34.59 28.25 39.17
CA ILE A 161 -35.88 28.30 39.84
C ILE A 161 -35.75 29.22 41.09
N THR A 162 -34.78 28.92 41.97
CA THR A 162 -34.49 29.72 43.13
C THR A 162 -32.99 29.99 43.23
N ARG A 163 -32.66 31.12 43.92
CA ARG A 163 -31.31 31.51 44.28
C ARG A 163 -31.27 32.00 45.72
N ASP A 164 -30.74 31.21 46.63
CA ASP A 164 -30.64 31.47 48.03
C ASP A 164 -29.18 31.69 48.44
N LYS A 165 -28.93 32.48 49.50
CA LYS A 165 -27.59 32.73 50.05
C LYS A 165 -27.05 31.45 50.70
N HIS A 166 -25.78 31.10 50.44
CA HIS A 166 -25.15 29.93 51.06
C HIS A 166 -24.91 30.17 52.59
N PRO A 167 -25.30 29.22 53.45
CA PRO A 167 -25.24 29.42 54.88
C PRO A 167 -23.82 29.56 55.45
N GLY A 168 -22.82 29.04 54.77
CA GLY A 168 -21.41 29.06 55.24
C GLY A 168 -20.47 29.85 54.37
N ALA A 169 -20.94 30.66 53.36
CA ALA A 169 -20.06 31.39 52.45
C ALA A 169 -20.78 32.60 51.81
N ASP A 170 -20.31 33.80 52.07
CA ASP A 170 -20.96 35.08 51.64
C ASP A 170 -20.94 35.26 50.06
N LYS A 171 -20.00 34.64 49.36
CA LYS A 171 -19.85 34.77 47.91
C LYS A 171 -20.50 33.62 47.14
N LEU A 172 -21.16 32.67 47.82
CA LEU A 172 -21.80 31.52 47.17
C LEU A 172 -23.32 31.61 47.30
N SER A 173 -24.00 31.08 46.27
CA SER A 173 -25.45 30.92 46.23
C SER A 173 -25.80 29.42 46.09
N ILE A 174 -26.89 29.01 46.75
CA ILE A 174 -27.50 27.69 46.53
C ILE A 174 -28.66 27.92 45.55
N CYS A 175 -28.62 27.26 44.43
CA CYS A 175 -29.61 27.41 43.38
C CYS A 175 -30.38 26.11 43.20
N ARG A 176 -31.70 26.20 43.00
CA ARG A 176 -32.47 25.13 42.37
C ARG A 176 -32.63 25.43 40.88
N VAL A 177 -32.28 24.48 40.04
CA VAL A 177 -32.34 24.65 38.59
C VAL A 177 -33.11 23.48 37.96
N ASN A 178 -33.96 23.79 36.98
CA ASN A 178 -34.67 22.81 36.18
C ASN A 178 -33.81 22.47 34.93
N ASP A 179 -33.43 21.20 34.79
CA ASP A 179 -32.65 20.69 33.67
C ASP A 179 -33.50 20.09 32.53
N GLY A 180 -34.82 20.25 32.59
CA GLY A 180 -35.78 19.64 31.66
C GLY A 180 -36.20 18.23 32.01
N LYS A 181 -35.48 17.56 32.95
CA LYS A 181 -35.81 16.22 33.48
C LYS A 181 -36.19 16.26 34.98
N GLY A 182 -35.91 17.39 35.61
CA GLY A 182 -36.22 17.59 37.04
C GLY A 182 -35.45 18.76 37.64
N GLU A 183 -35.58 18.92 38.96
CA GLU A 183 -34.86 19.96 39.70
C GLU A 183 -33.54 19.42 40.27
N ARG A 184 -32.49 20.23 40.19
CA ARG A 184 -31.18 19.95 40.79
C ARG A 184 -30.73 21.09 41.71
N GLN A 185 -30.04 20.70 42.77
CA GLN A 185 -29.36 21.66 43.62
C GLN A 185 -27.95 21.93 43.15
N ILE A 186 -27.62 23.19 42.91
CA ILE A 186 -26.30 23.62 42.39
C ILE A 186 -25.76 24.72 43.32
N VAL A 187 -24.50 24.64 43.68
CA VAL A 187 -23.79 25.70 44.37
C VAL A 187 -23.02 26.54 43.36
N CYS A 188 -23.28 27.85 43.28
CA CYS A 188 -22.70 28.74 42.28
C CYS A 188 -22.07 29.98 42.92
N GLY A 189 -20.91 30.41 42.40
CA GLY A 189 -20.18 31.60 42.84
C GLY A 189 -20.45 32.88 42.04
N ALA A 190 -21.11 32.75 40.88
CA ALA A 190 -21.41 33.91 40.02
C ALA A 190 -22.47 34.83 40.67
N GLN A 191 -22.42 36.10 40.29
CA GLN A 191 -23.33 37.11 40.85
C GLN A 191 -24.26 37.74 39.79
N ASN A 192 -24.07 37.51 38.52
CA ASN A 192 -24.75 38.12 37.37
C ASN A 192 -26.06 37.43 36.93
N PHE A 193 -26.67 36.60 37.79
CA PHE A 193 -27.90 35.87 37.43
C PHE A 193 -28.95 35.93 38.51
N GLN A 194 -30.21 35.69 38.20
CA GLN A 194 -31.36 35.68 39.08
C GLN A 194 -32.31 34.50 38.82
N ALA A 195 -33.30 34.32 39.69
CA ALA A 195 -34.35 33.33 39.45
C ALA A 195 -35.15 33.71 38.19
N GLY A 196 -35.39 32.73 37.35
CA GLY A 196 -35.99 32.86 36.02
C GLY A 196 -35.00 32.80 34.85
N ASP A 197 -33.74 33.12 35.05
CA ASP A 197 -32.72 33.12 34.04
C ASP A 197 -32.46 31.71 33.49
N LYS A 198 -32.14 31.63 32.19
CA LYS A 198 -31.71 30.41 31.52
C LYS A 198 -30.21 30.44 31.36
N VAL A 199 -29.54 29.34 31.73
CA VAL A 199 -28.07 29.20 31.76
C VAL A 199 -27.63 27.81 31.31
N PRO A 200 -26.41 27.67 30.82
CA PRO A 200 -25.84 26.35 30.57
C PRO A 200 -25.51 25.63 31.87
N LEU A 201 -25.98 24.40 32.02
CA LEU A 201 -25.70 23.50 33.13
C LEU A 201 -24.94 22.29 32.66
N ILE A 202 -23.73 22.07 33.18
CA ILE A 202 -23.00 20.81 32.96
C ILE A 202 -23.41 19.77 34.00
N LEU A 203 -23.79 18.60 33.52
CA LEU A 203 -24.26 17.49 34.34
C LEU A 203 -23.07 16.68 34.91
N PRO A 204 -23.25 15.98 36.05
CA PRO A 204 -22.22 15.10 36.60
C PRO A 204 -21.87 13.98 35.59
N GLY A 205 -20.57 13.73 35.44
CA GLY A 205 -20.02 12.79 34.44
C GLY A 205 -19.62 13.45 33.14
N ALA A 206 -20.06 14.67 32.85
CA ALA A 206 -19.67 15.43 31.70
C ALA A 206 -18.36 16.24 31.96
N SER A 207 -17.67 16.58 30.89
CA SER A 207 -16.39 17.30 30.93
C SER A 207 -16.51 18.65 30.22
N LEU A 208 -15.85 19.67 30.78
CA LEU A 208 -15.69 20.97 30.11
C LEU A 208 -14.77 20.84 28.89
N PRO A 209 -14.97 21.70 27.87
CA PRO A 209 -14.01 21.79 26.75
C PRO A 209 -12.59 22.04 27.29
N PRO A 210 -11.57 21.36 26.75
CA PRO A 210 -10.19 21.57 27.19
C PRO A 210 -9.71 22.96 26.85
N LYS A 211 -9.11 23.64 27.86
CA LYS A 211 -8.45 24.94 27.66
C LYS A 211 -7.08 24.71 27.03
N THR A 212 -6.59 25.70 26.29
CA THR A 212 -5.24 25.64 25.65
C THR A 212 -4.18 25.44 26.76
N GLY A 213 -3.56 24.25 26.77
CA GLY A 213 -2.54 23.86 27.75
C GLY A 213 -2.95 22.78 28.75
N ASP A 214 -4.22 22.40 28.84
CA ASP A 214 -4.68 21.33 29.71
C ASP A 214 -4.37 19.95 29.11
N LYS A 215 -3.78 19.07 29.94
CA LYS A 215 -3.48 17.67 29.52
C LYS A 215 -4.68 16.73 29.60
N GLU A 216 -5.67 17.05 30.47
CA GLU A 216 -6.90 16.26 30.66
C GLU A 216 -8.11 17.16 30.78
N PRO A 217 -9.30 16.76 30.26
CA PRO A 217 -10.54 17.54 30.42
C PRO A 217 -11.03 17.51 31.88
N PHE A 218 -11.52 18.64 32.37
CA PHE A 218 -12.08 18.73 33.71
C PHE A 218 -13.48 18.14 33.75
N THR A 219 -13.63 16.97 34.42
CA THR A 219 -14.90 16.25 34.53
C THR A 219 -15.64 16.65 35.81
N ILE A 220 -16.90 17.04 35.66
CA ILE A 220 -17.78 17.41 36.78
C ILE A 220 -18.27 16.17 37.52
N LYS A 221 -18.17 16.19 38.83
CA LYS A 221 -18.68 15.14 39.71
C LYS A 221 -19.66 15.76 40.73
N VAL A 222 -20.58 14.95 41.26
CA VAL A 222 -21.34 15.35 42.42
C VAL A 222 -20.38 15.61 43.59
N GLY A 223 -20.41 16.80 44.15
CA GLY A 223 -19.46 17.19 45.16
C GLY A 223 -20.09 18.04 46.27
N LYS A 224 -19.43 18.14 47.44
CA LYS A 224 -19.83 19.03 48.52
C LYS A 224 -18.98 20.29 48.50
N ILE A 225 -19.62 21.44 48.31
CA ILE A 225 -18.99 22.77 48.36
C ILE A 225 -19.37 23.47 49.67
N ARG A 226 -18.40 23.66 50.56
CA ARG A 226 -18.63 24.23 51.91
C ARG A 226 -19.76 23.52 52.70
N GLY A 227 -19.85 22.16 52.55
CA GLY A 227 -20.84 21.35 53.26
C GLY A 227 -22.17 21.16 52.56
N VAL A 228 -22.45 21.87 51.46
CA VAL A 228 -23.66 21.75 50.64
C VAL A 228 -23.38 20.96 49.35
N GLU A 229 -24.24 19.98 49.02
CA GLU A 229 -24.09 19.16 47.81
C GLU A 229 -24.44 19.95 46.54
N SER A 230 -23.61 19.83 45.52
CA SER A 230 -23.84 20.35 44.18
C SER A 230 -23.91 19.19 43.15
N HIS A 231 -25.01 19.11 42.40
CA HIS A 231 -25.28 18.08 41.42
C HIS A 231 -25.04 18.55 39.97
N GLY A 232 -23.91 19.23 39.75
CA GLY A 232 -23.49 19.82 38.48
C GLY A 232 -22.86 21.19 38.68
N MET A 233 -22.66 21.94 37.62
CA MET A 233 -22.09 23.28 37.64
C MET A 233 -22.76 24.16 36.58
N LEU A 234 -23.12 25.42 36.95
CA LEU A 234 -23.54 26.43 35.97
C LEU A 234 -22.29 27.01 35.31
N CYS A 235 -22.32 27.19 33.99
CA CYS A 235 -21.13 27.52 33.21
C CYS A 235 -21.07 28.99 32.81
N SER A 236 -19.89 29.58 32.91
CA SER A 236 -19.55 30.86 32.29
C SER A 236 -19.17 30.67 30.81
N HIS A 237 -19.14 31.78 30.06
CA HIS A 237 -18.68 31.78 28.68
C HIS A 237 -17.18 31.38 28.58
N GLU A 238 -16.36 31.72 29.56
CA GLU A 238 -14.93 31.37 29.61
C GLU A 238 -14.71 29.86 29.84
N GLU A 239 -15.54 29.23 30.72
CA GLU A 239 -15.49 27.79 30.95
C GLU A 239 -15.92 26.98 29.72
N LEU A 240 -16.86 27.51 28.97
CA LEU A 240 -17.34 26.92 27.72
C LEU A 240 -16.44 27.21 26.51
N GLY A 241 -15.47 28.13 26.64
CA GLY A 241 -14.60 28.55 25.55
C GLY A 241 -15.38 29.24 24.41
N ILE A 242 -16.44 29.97 24.73
CA ILE A 242 -17.33 30.63 23.76
C ILE A 242 -17.18 32.14 23.89
N ASP A 243 -17.06 32.83 22.77
CA ASP A 243 -17.26 34.28 22.73
C ASP A 243 -18.77 34.60 22.61
N PRO A 244 -19.41 35.21 23.63
CA PRO A 244 -20.85 35.50 23.60
C PRO A 244 -21.30 36.36 22.45
N GLU A 245 -20.47 37.29 21.98
CA GLU A 245 -20.80 38.18 20.85
C GLU A 245 -20.91 37.40 19.52
N SER A 246 -20.13 36.30 19.39
CA SER A 246 -20.20 35.43 18.21
C SER A 246 -21.51 34.68 18.07
N ILE A 247 -22.30 34.58 19.11
CA ILE A 247 -23.62 33.93 19.16
C ILE A 247 -24.75 34.94 19.46
N GLY A 248 -24.48 36.24 19.33
CA GLY A 248 -25.46 37.29 19.47
C GLY A 248 -25.86 37.61 20.94
N LEU A 249 -25.04 37.18 21.90
CA LEU A 249 -25.26 37.45 23.36
C LEU A 249 -24.30 38.51 23.87
N LYS A 250 -24.69 39.16 24.96
CA LYS A 250 -23.82 40.14 25.65
C LYS A 250 -22.68 39.42 26.41
N LYS A 251 -21.51 40.01 26.35
CA LYS A 251 -20.36 39.56 27.14
C LYS A 251 -20.44 40.21 28.55
N GLU A 252 -20.66 39.39 29.58
CA GLU A 252 -20.73 39.80 30.97
C GLU A 252 -19.87 38.87 31.84
N ASP A 253 -19.27 39.39 32.90
CA ASP A 253 -18.52 38.55 33.83
C ASP A 253 -19.49 37.65 34.61
N GLY A 254 -19.20 36.35 34.67
CA GLY A 254 -20.01 35.36 35.36
C GLY A 254 -20.65 34.34 34.44
N LEU A 255 -21.87 33.90 34.72
CA LEU A 255 -22.57 32.87 33.93
C LEU A 255 -22.97 33.44 32.57
N LEU A 256 -22.98 32.53 31.59
CA LEU A 256 -23.55 32.83 30.28
C LEU A 256 -25.10 32.82 30.39
N ILE A 257 -25.71 34.01 30.29
CA ILE A 257 -27.18 34.15 30.34
C ILE A 257 -27.73 33.93 28.93
N LEU A 258 -28.65 32.96 28.81
CA LEU A 258 -29.27 32.59 27.55
C LEU A 258 -30.58 33.38 27.31
N PRO A 259 -31.01 33.51 26.04
CA PRO A 259 -32.28 34.18 25.71
C PRO A 259 -33.48 33.52 26.40
N ALA A 260 -34.51 34.31 26.70
CA ALA A 260 -35.71 33.85 27.40
C ALA A 260 -36.49 32.77 26.64
N ASP A 261 -36.34 32.69 25.32
CA ASP A 261 -36.95 31.68 24.43
C ASP A 261 -36.15 30.39 24.32
N ALA A 262 -34.93 30.31 24.90
CA ALA A 262 -34.14 29.09 24.92
C ALA A 262 -34.93 27.93 25.56
N THR A 263 -35.02 26.76 24.95
CA THR A 263 -35.81 25.63 25.43
C THR A 263 -35.05 24.90 26.56
N VAL A 264 -35.64 24.84 27.76
CA VAL A 264 -35.09 24.14 28.91
C VAL A 264 -35.00 22.63 28.64
N GLY A 265 -33.88 22.00 29.01
CA GLY A 265 -33.59 20.61 28.79
C GLY A 265 -32.96 20.31 27.39
N LYS A 266 -32.93 21.29 26.49
CA LYS A 266 -32.26 21.14 25.20
C LYS A 266 -30.76 21.00 25.39
N PRO A 267 -30.07 20.05 24.71
CA PRO A 267 -28.61 20.00 24.70
C PRO A 267 -28.01 21.36 24.30
N PHE A 268 -27.01 21.83 25.03
CA PHE A 268 -26.43 23.16 24.79
C PHE A 268 -25.76 23.29 23.42
N GLY A 269 -25.14 22.20 22.97
CA GLY A 269 -24.60 22.11 21.58
C GLY A 269 -25.69 22.37 20.52
N GLU A 270 -26.88 21.76 20.68
CA GLU A 270 -28.01 21.99 19.78
C GLU A 270 -28.59 23.41 19.86
N PHE A 271 -28.55 24.02 21.05
CA PHE A 271 -28.93 25.42 21.21
C PHE A 271 -28.01 26.35 20.41
N LEU A 272 -26.70 26.03 20.36
CA LEU A 272 -25.71 26.76 19.58
C LEU A 272 -25.74 26.41 18.09
N GLY A 273 -26.63 25.50 17.64
CA GLY A 273 -26.63 24.97 16.28
C GLY A 273 -25.42 24.10 15.95
N ARG A 274 -24.66 23.66 16.98
CA ARG A 274 -23.53 22.75 16.81
C ARG A 274 -24.03 21.32 16.97
N SER A 275 -23.57 20.42 16.10
CA SER A 275 -23.88 19.00 16.21
C SER A 275 -23.18 18.41 17.45
N GLY A 276 -23.93 17.56 18.21
CA GLY A 276 -23.40 16.81 19.33
C GLY A 276 -22.31 15.80 18.93
N SER A 277 -22.05 14.81 19.77
CA SER A 277 -21.13 13.70 19.49
C SER A 277 -21.42 13.06 18.14
N ASP A 278 -20.37 12.74 17.40
CA ASP A 278 -20.46 12.12 16.08
C ASP A 278 -19.32 11.12 15.90
N VAL A 279 -19.41 10.30 14.87
CA VAL A 279 -18.35 9.35 14.49
C VAL A 279 -18.01 9.60 13.02
N ILE A 280 -16.75 9.88 12.72
CA ILE A 280 -16.23 10.01 11.37
C ILE A 280 -15.67 8.67 10.95
N TYR A 281 -16.06 8.22 9.78
CA TYR A 281 -15.51 7.07 9.08
C TYR A 281 -14.66 7.57 7.92
N ASP A 282 -13.45 7.04 7.83
CA ASP A 282 -12.54 7.22 6.70
C ASP A 282 -12.63 5.99 5.82
N LEU A 283 -13.13 6.15 4.59
CA LEU A 283 -13.49 5.04 3.72
C LEU A 283 -12.58 5.00 2.50
N GLU A 284 -11.98 3.85 2.22
CA GLU A 284 -11.32 3.60 0.94
C GLU A 284 -12.37 3.22 -0.11
N VAL A 285 -12.52 4.08 -1.12
CA VAL A 285 -13.43 3.85 -2.24
C VAL A 285 -12.64 3.42 -3.46
N THR A 286 -12.89 2.19 -3.91
CA THR A 286 -12.24 1.64 -5.10
C THR A 286 -12.61 2.44 -6.37
N PRO A 287 -11.70 2.57 -7.37
CA PRO A 287 -11.95 3.39 -8.56
C PRO A 287 -13.15 2.98 -9.41
N ASN A 288 -13.60 1.72 -9.31
CA ASN A 288 -14.76 1.20 -10.04
C ASN A 288 -16.10 1.58 -9.40
N ARG A 289 -16.11 2.05 -8.12
CA ARG A 289 -17.33 2.43 -7.39
C ARG A 289 -17.40 3.94 -7.11
N PRO A 290 -17.38 4.81 -8.15
CA PRO A 290 -17.46 6.28 -7.96
C PRO A 290 -18.76 6.74 -7.31
N ASP A 291 -19.85 5.98 -7.37
CA ASP A 291 -21.10 6.22 -6.68
C ASP A 291 -20.93 6.30 -5.15
N LEU A 292 -19.95 5.60 -4.59
CA LEU A 292 -19.62 5.59 -3.17
C LEU A 292 -18.78 6.79 -2.70
N ASN A 293 -18.33 7.66 -3.63
CA ASN A 293 -17.73 8.95 -3.29
C ASN A 293 -18.81 9.99 -2.91
N SER A 294 -19.92 9.52 -2.32
CA SER A 294 -21.05 10.33 -1.89
C SER A 294 -21.76 9.71 -0.67
N VAL A 295 -22.31 10.60 0.17
CA VAL A 295 -23.10 10.19 1.35
C VAL A 295 -24.33 9.39 0.92
N ILE A 296 -25.05 9.85 -0.13
CA ILE A 296 -26.22 9.14 -0.67
C ILE A 296 -25.84 7.76 -1.21
N GLY A 297 -24.69 7.62 -1.86
CA GLY A 297 -24.20 6.33 -2.36
C GLY A 297 -23.94 5.33 -1.23
N ILE A 298 -23.25 5.77 -0.17
CA ILE A 298 -23.00 4.94 1.01
C ILE A 298 -24.32 4.61 1.73
N ALA A 299 -25.22 5.58 1.89
CA ALA A 299 -26.53 5.37 2.49
C ALA A 299 -27.39 4.37 1.69
N ARG A 300 -27.23 4.31 0.37
CA ARG A 300 -27.92 3.34 -0.51
C ARG A 300 -27.46 1.91 -0.23
N GLU A 301 -26.16 1.70 0.02
CA GLU A 301 -25.62 0.41 0.43
C GLU A 301 -26.19 -0.04 1.79
N ILE A 302 -26.22 0.87 2.75
CA ILE A 302 -26.82 0.60 4.07
C ILE A 302 -28.33 0.28 3.93
N ALA A 303 -29.04 1.03 3.10
CA ALA A 303 -30.46 0.79 2.83
C ALA A 303 -30.70 -0.58 2.17
N ALA A 304 -29.83 -1.00 1.25
CA ALA A 304 -29.95 -2.30 0.59
C ALA A 304 -29.80 -3.48 1.59
N VAL A 305 -28.88 -3.37 2.53
CA VAL A 305 -28.63 -4.42 3.54
C VAL A 305 -29.68 -4.40 4.65
N THR A 306 -30.08 -3.22 5.14
CA THR A 306 -31.07 -3.09 6.21
C THR A 306 -32.50 -3.36 5.73
N GLY A 307 -32.76 -3.16 4.43
CA GLY A 307 -34.11 -3.16 3.86
C GLY A 307 -34.91 -1.89 4.18
N ASN A 308 -34.30 -0.91 4.83
CA ASN A 308 -34.94 0.36 5.17
C ASN A 308 -34.95 1.31 3.96
N ALA A 309 -35.94 2.23 3.92
CA ALA A 309 -36.07 3.17 2.84
C ALA A 309 -34.90 4.20 2.82
N LEU A 310 -34.33 4.45 1.66
CA LEU A 310 -33.43 5.55 1.39
C LEU A 310 -34.24 6.84 1.30
N ARG A 311 -33.90 7.84 2.12
CA ARG A 311 -34.56 9.16 2.17
C ARG A 311 -33.74 10.17 1.41
N ILE A 312 -34.11 10.46 0.17
CA ILE A 312 -33.48 11.52 -0.61
C ILE A 312 -34.25 12.84 -0.34
N PRO A 313 -33.55 13.95 -0.06
CA PRO A 313 -34.19 15.24 0.19
C PRO A 313 -35.11 15.66 -0.99
N GLU A 314 -36.29 16.13 -0.67
CA GLU A 314 -37.18 16.74 -1.70
C GLU A 314 -36.62 18.09 -2.13
N VAL A 315 -36.45 18.26 -3.42
CA VAL A 315 -36.01 19.51 -4.00
C VAL A 315 -37.21 20.25 -4.58
N ARG A 316 -37.55 21.39 -3.98
CA ARG A 316 -38.72 22.16 -4.36
C ARG A 316 -38.43 23.04 -5.58
N ARG A 317 -39.29 22.96 -6.62
CA ARG A 317 -39.23 23.89 -7.74
C ARG A 317 -39.83 25.22 -7.30
N GLN A 318 -39.04 26.28 -7.40
CA GLN A 318 -39.58 27.64 -7.18
C GLN A 318 -40.07 28.22 -8.51
N LYS A 319 -41.21 28.93 -8.45
CA LYS A 319 -41.70 29.70 -9.57
C LYS A 319 -41.11 31.10 -9.50
N SER A 320 -40.63 31.61 -10.61
CA SER A 320 -40.11 32.97 -10.76
C SER A 320 -40.63 33.56 -12.09
N GLU A 321 -40.75 34.87 -12.16
CA GLU A 321 -41.13 35.57 -13.42
C GLU A 321 -39.98 35.61 -14.42
N ILE A 322 -38.73 35.44 -13.93
CA ILE A 322 -37.53 35.53 -14.75
C ILE A 322 -37.03 34.10 -15.03
N ARG A 323 -36.94 33.74 -16.31
CA ARG A 323 -36.43 32.42 -16.73
C ARG A 323 -34.91 32.40 -16.84
N THR A 324 -34.29 31.30 -16.42
CA THR A 324 -32.83 31.10 -16.54
C THR A 324 -32.35 31.24 -17.98
N GLU A 325 -33.09 30.73 -18.97
CA GLU A 325 -32.74 30.81 -20.39
C GLU A 325 -32.68 32.25 -20.93
N SER A 326 -33.39 33.21 -20.27
CA SER A 326 -33.28 34.62 -20.60
C SER A 326 -32.03 35.29 -20.03
N LEU A 327 -31.42 34.70 -19.04
CA LEU A 327 -30.28 35.25 -18.28
C LEU A 327 -28.93 34.72 -18.73
N VAL A 328 -28.82 33.47 -19.16
CA VAL A 328 -27.56 32.83 -19.49
C VAL A 328 -27.67 31.97 -20.75
N SER A 329 -26.61 31.94 -21.52
CA SER A 329 -26.44 31.04 -22.68
C SER A 329 -25.33 30.04 -22.42
N VAL A 330 -25.49 28.81 -22.90
CA VAL A 330 -24.48 27.76 -22.82
C VAL A 330 -24.25 27.15 -24.20
N LYS A 331 -22.98 26.96 -24.57
CA LYS A 331 -22.57 26.30 -25.82
C LYS A 331 -21.53 25.23 -25.51
N ILE A 332 -21.76 24.00 -25.97
CA ILE A 332 -20.81 22.92 -25.86
C ILE A 332 -20.18 22.69 -27.24
N GLU A 333 -18.89 22.97 -27.42
CA GLU A 333 -18.18 22.74 -28.68
C GLU A 333 -17.66 21.31 -28.79
N ASP A 334 -17.26 20.71 -27.67
CA ASP A 334 -16.80 19.33 -27.63
C ASP A 334 -17.76 18.45 -26.81
N THR A 335 -18.72 17.86 -27.49
CA THR A 335 -19.80 17.04 -26.90
C THR A 335 -19.32 15.66 -26.43
N GLU A 336 -18.15 15.21 -26.86
CA GLU A 336 -17.55 13.96 -26.40
C GLU A 336 -16.88 14.17 -25.03
N LEU A 337 -16.22 15.29 -24.83
CA LEU A 337 -15.55 15.63 -23.58
C LEU A 337 -16.49 16.23 -22.52
N CYS A 338 -17.58 16.89 -22.95
CA CYS A 338 -18.64 17.37 -22.08
C CYS A 338 -20.02 16.90 -22.58
N PRO A 339 -20.49 15.70 -22.21
CA PRO A 339 -21.76 15.15 -22.63
C PRO A 339 -22.99 15.85 -22.06
N ARG A 340 -22.86 16.55 -20.93
CA ARG A 340 -23.95 17.31 -20.32
C ARG A 340 -23.45 18.51 -19.53
N TYR A 341 -24.14 19.65 -19.65
CA TYR A 341 -23.86 20.86 -18.89
C TYR A 341 -25.16 21.50 -18.46
N THR A 342 -25.31 21.78 -17.16
CA THR A 342 -26.48 22.49 -16.61
C THR A 342 -26.07 23.80 -15.98
N ALA A 343 -26.89 24.85 -16.18
CA ALA A 343 -26.67 26.18 -15.63
C ALA A 343 -27.95 26.72 -14.97
N ARG A 344 -27.81 27.28 -13.76
CA ARG A 344 -28.87 27.99 -13.02
C ARG A 344 -28.36 29.33 -12.53
N VAL A 345 -29.28 30.32 -12.42
CA VAL A 345 -28.93 31.67 -11.96
C VAL A 345 -29.72 32.00 -10.70
N ILE A 346 -29.04 32.50 -9.68
CA ILE A 346 -29.63 33.05 -8.46
C ILE A 346 -29.24 34.53 -8.39
N LYS A 347 -30.22 35.41 -8.22
CA LYS A 347 -30.02 36.83 -8.11
C LYS A 347 -30.15 37.32 -6.67
N GLY A 348 -29.42 38.38 -6.30
CA GLY A 348 -29.54 39.06 -5.02
C GLY A 348 -29.06 38.21 -3.84
N VAL A 349 -28.07 37.38 -4.00
CA VAL A 349 -27.45 36.62 -2.89
C VAL A 349 -26.63 37.55 -2.00
N LYS A 350 -26.50 37.19 -0.74
CA LYS A 350 -25.61 37.85 0.21
C LYS A 350 -24.53 36.88 0.62
N ILE A 351 -23.31 37.12 0.17
CA ILE A 351 -22.16 36.30 0.54
C ILE A 351 -21.79 36.57 2.00
N GLY A 352 -21.53 35.52 2.76
CA GLY A 352 -21.16 35.58 4.18
C GLY A 352 -20.68 34.22 4.71
N SER A 353 -20.51 34.16 6.02
CA SER A 353 -20.16 32.93 6.70
C SER A 353 -21.30 31.91 6.64
N SER A 354 -20.95 30.65 6.48
CA SER A 354 -21.90 29.54 6.49
C SER A 354 -22.57 29.37 7.86
N PRO A 355 -23.84 28.94 7.90
CA PRO A 355 -24.48 28.57 9.15
C PRO A 355 -23.73 27.40 9.83
N ALA A 356 -23.82 27.31 11.13
CA ALA A 356 -23.03 26.35 11.92
C ALA A 356 -23.19 24.91 11.46
N TRP A 357 -24.42 24.47 11.11
CA TRP A 357 -24.68 23.10 10.66
C TRP A 357 -23.88 22.74 9.39
N LEU A 358 -23.77 23.68 8.45
CA LEU A 358 -23.08 23.48 7.18
C LEU A 358 -21.56 23.45 7.37
N ARG A 359 -21.05 24.46 8.09
CA ARG A 359 -19.64 24.58 8.44
C ARG A 359 -19.16 23.36 9.22
N ASP A 360 -19.84 23.01 10.31
CA ASP A 360 -19.44 21.89 11.18
C ASP A 360 -19.46 20.54 10.44
N THR A 361 -20.41 20.34 9.52
CA THR A 361 -20.48 19.12 8.70
C THR A 361 -19.28 19.01 7.77
N LEU A 362 -18.90 20.10 7.09
CA LEU A 362 -17.77 20.12 6.17
C LEU A 362 -16.43 19.98 6.92
N GLU A 363 -16.25 20.69 8.02
CA GLU A 363 -15.03 20.64 8.82
C GLU A 363 -14.79 19.25 9.42
N LYS A 364 -15.84 18.55 9.86
CA LYS A 364 -15.75 17.17 10.35
C LYS A 364 -15.20 16.21 9.29
N VAL A 365 -15.53 16.42 8.04
CA VAL A 365 -15.02 15.57 6.94
C VAL A 365 -13.75 16.14 6.29
N GLY A 366 -13.16 17.19 6.88
CA GLY A 366 -11.87 17.75 6.49
C GLY A 366 -11.91 18.83 5.42
N ILE A 367 -13.09 19.36 5.08
CA ILE A 367 -13.24 20.48 4.15
C ILE A 367 -13.34 21.79 4.93
N ARG A 368 -12.45 22.71 4.64
CA ARG A 368 -12.45 24.05 5.25
C ARG A 368 -13.64 24.87 4.72
N SER A 369 -14.39 25.46 5.64
CA SER A 369 -15.46 26.43 5.31
C SER A 369 -14.85 27.72 4.73
N ILE A 370 -15.45 28.23 3.67
CA ILE A 370 -15.01 29.43 2.94
C ILE A 370 -16.13 30.49 2.94
N SER A 371 -17.27 30.19 2.36
CA SER A 371 -18.44 31.06 2.30
C SER A 371 -19.71 30.23 2.11
N ASN A 372 -20.86 30.81 2.44
CA ASN A 372 -22.16 30.15 2.35
C ASN A 372 -22.47 29.57 0.96
N VAL A 373 -22.01 30.17 -0.12
CA VAL A 373 -22.22 29.67 -1.50
C VAL A 373 -21.22 28.56 -1.83
N VAL A 374 -19.93 28.76 -1.57
CA VAL A 374 -18.89 27.78 -1.86
C VAL A 374 -19.07 26.51 -1.00
N ASP A 375 -19.44 26.69 0.26
CA ASP A 375 -19.65 25.56 1.18
C ASP A 375 -20.88 24.74 0.79
N VAL A 376 -21.92 25.36 0.25
CA VAL A 376 -23.07 24.64 -0.33
C VAL A 376 -22.63 23.79 -1.52
N THR A 377 -21.80 24.31 -2.44
CA THR A 377 -21.31 23.51 -3.56
C THR A 377 -20.48 22.30 -3.09
N ASN A 378 -19.62 22.48 -2.07
CA ASN A 378 -18.85 21.39 -1.45
C ASN A 378 -19.77 20.38 -0.73
N TYR A 379 -20.78 20.85 0.01
CA TYR A 379 -21.73 19.98 0.69
C TYR A 379 -22.49 19.10 -0.30
N VAL A 380 -23.04 19.68 -1.38
CA VAL A 380 -23.79 18.93 -2.39
C VAL A 380 -22.88 17.98 -3.17
N MET A 381 -21.62 18.35 -3.41
CA MET A 381 -20.64 17.44 -4.00
C MET A 381 -20.42 16.20 -3.12
N LEU A 382 -20.25 16.36 -1.82
CA LEU A 382 -20.10 15.24 -0.88
C LEU A 382 -21.43 14.46 -0.72
N GLU A 383 -22.57 15.17 -0.69
CA GLU A 383 -23.90 14.57 -0.58
C GLU A 383 -24.19 13.62 -1.76
N THR A 384 -23.86 14.04 -3.00
CA THR A 384 -24.31 13.41 -4.24
C THR A 384 -23.23 12.73 -5.07
N GLY A 385 -21.97 13.08 -4.84
CA GLY A 385 -20.86 12.69 -5.71
C GLY A 385 -20.71 13.55 -6.98
N GLN A 386 -21.55 14.56 -7.15
CA GLN A 386 -21.55 15.47 -8.29
C GLN A 386 -20.82 16.77 -7.92
N PRO A 387 -19.63 17.05 -8.47
CA PRO A 387 -18.99 18.33 -8.27
C PRO A 387 -19.76 19.46 -8.96
N LEU A 388 -19.87 20.59 -8.26
CA LEU A 388 -20.49 21.82 -8.76
C LEU A 388 -19.47 22.96 -8.70
N HIS A 389 -19.71 23.98 -9.54
CA HIS A 389 -18.98 25.23 -9.45
C HIS A 389 -19.93 26.43 -9.45
N ALA A 390 -19.56 27.49 -8.77
CA ALA A 390 -20.29 28.73 -8.71
C ALA A 390 -19.43 29.88 -9.21
N PHE A 391 -19.92 30.58 -10.25
CA PHE A 391 -19.28 31.76 -10.81
C PHE A 391 -19.98 33.02 -10.34
N ASP A 392 -19.24 34.11 -10.17
CA ASP A 392 -19.84 35.45 -10.15
C ASP A 392 -20.43 35.76 -11.54
N TYR A 393 -21.76 35.88 -11.58
CA TYR A 393 -22.53 36.07 -12.81
C TYR A 393 -22.06 37.30 -13.62
N HIS A 394 -21.63 38.37 -12.92
CA HIS A 394 -21.22 39.62 -13.55
C HIS A 394 -19.82 39.61 -14.12
N LEU A 395 -18.97 38.67 -13.70
CA LEU A 395 -17.62 38.50 -14.20
C LEU A 395 -17.50 37.58 -15.42
N VAL A 396 -18.61 36.93 -15.83
CA VAL A 396 -18.72 36.15 -17.07
C VAL A 396 -19.05 37.08 -18.24
N ALA A 397 -18.24 37.04 -19.29
CA ALA A 397 -18.44 37.89 -20.46
C ALA A 397 -19.77 37.59 -21.18
N LYS A 398 -20.40 38.67 -21.71
CA LYS A 398 -21.70 38.60 -22.36
C LYS A 398 -21.55 38.47 -23.87
N ASN A 399 -22.47 37.73 -24.49
CA ASN A 399 -22.60 37.66 -25.94
C ASN A 399 -23.23 38.93 -26.55
N ALA A 400 -23.40 38.96 -27.87
CA ALA A 400 -24.03 40.08 -28.59
C ALA A 400 -25.44 40.41 -28.10
N ASP A 401 -26.18 39.44 -27.53
CA ASP A 401 -27.54 39.61 -26.97
C ASP A 401 -27.50 40.12 -25.52
N GLY A 402 -26.32 40.41 -24.99
CA GLY A 402 -26.16 40.91 -23.62
C GLY A 402 -26.26 39.84 -22.52
N LYS A 403 -26.25 38.54 -22.87
CA LYS A 403 -26.32 37.43 -21.93
C LYS A 403 -24.92 36.90 -21.60
N PRO A 404 -24.57 36.71 -20.35
CA PRO A 404 -23.40 35.90 -19.97
C PRO A 404 -23.44 34.55 -20.67
N THR A 405 -22.34 34.17 -21.31
CA THR A 405 -22.27 32.96 -22.13
C THR A 405 -21.17 32.06 -21.66
N VAL A 406 -21.52 30.82 -21.40
CA VAL A 406 -20.52 29.75 -21.08
C VAL A 406 -20.27 28.94 -22.36
N VAL A 407 -18.98 28.81 -22.71
CA VAL A 407 -18.52 28.04 -23.87
C VAL A 407 -17.61 26.93 -23.38
N VAL A 408 -18.05 25.69 -23.52
CA VAL A 408 -17.22 24.52 -23.17
C VAL A 408 -16.43 24.09 -24.40
N ARG A 409 -15.13 24.34 -24.42
CA ARG A 409 -14.25 24.14 -25.56
C ARG A 409 -12.93 23.52 -25.17
N ARG A 410 -12.17 23.03 -26.12
CA ARG A 410 -10.76 22.70 -25.89
C ARG A 410 -9.94 23.96 -25.70
N ALA A 411 -8.92 23.90 -24.86
CA ALA A 411 -7.93 24.98 -24.77
C ALA A 411 -7.13 25.09 -26.06
N ALA A 412 -6.64 26.30 -26.38
CA ALA A 412 -5.64 26.47 -27.42
C ALA A 412 -4.26 25.97 -26.93
N ALA A 413 -3.41 25.48 -27.83
CA ALA A 413 -2.07 25.05 -27.47
C ALA A 413 -1.24 26.23 -26.90
N GLY A 414 -0.78 26.08 -25.66
CA GLY A 414 -0.04 27.14 -24.95
C GLY A 414 -0.92 28.24 -24.34
N GLU A 415 -2.27 28.08 -24.35
CA GLU A 415 -3.18 29.00 -23.67
C GLU A 415 -2.83 29.09 -22.20
N LYS A 416 -2.61 30.31 -21.71
CA LYS A 416 -2.29 30.58 -20.31
C LYS A 416 -3.58 30.76 -19.52
N PHE A 417 -3.69 30.02 -18.42
CA PHE A 417 -4.84 30.06 -17.55
C PHE A 417 -4.43 30.15 -16.08
N LYS A 418 -5.00 31.08 -15.34
CA LYS A 418 -4.74 31.27 -13.91
C LYS A 418 -5.83 30.61 -13.08
N THR A 419 -5.47 29.56 -12.35
CA THR A 419 -6.35 28.79 -11.47
C THR A 419 -6.56 29.48 -10.11
N LEU A 420 -7.56 29.00 -9.32
CA LEU A 420 -7.92 29.53 -7.99
C LEU A 420 -6.76 29.51 -6.98
N ASP A 421 -5.78 28.64 -7.17
CA ASP A 421 -4.51 28.62 -6.38
C ASP A 421 -3.52 29.72 -6.78
N ASN A 422 -3.93 30.66 -7.62
CA ASN A 422 -3.15 31.78 -8.14
C ASN A 422 -1.95 31.37 -9.02
N GLN A 423 -1.87 30.14 -9.49
CA GLN A 423 -0.81 29.66 -10.38
C GLN A 423 -1.22 29.83 -11.85
N GLU A 424 -0.30 30.35 -12.68
CA GLU A 424 -0.47 30.42 -14.14
C GLU A 424 -0.02 29.09 -14.76
N ARG A 425 -0.87 28.48 -15.56
CA ARG A 425 -0.65 27.18 -16.19
C ARG A 425 -0.74 27.30 -17.70
N ALA A 426 0.21 26.68 -18.41
CA ALA A 426 0.13 26.54 -19.86
C ALA A 426 -0.69 25.30 -20.21
N LEU A 427 -1.73 25.48 -20.97
CA LEU A 427 -2.67 24.41 -21.34
C LEU A 427 -2.28 23.81 -22.70
N THR A 428 -2.73 22.59 -22.93
CA THR A 428 -2.61 21.91 -24.22
C THR A 428 -3.98 21.79 -24.89
N ASN A 429 -4.02 21.57 -26.19
CA ASN A 429 -5.26 21.39 -26.96
C ASN A 429 -6.02 20.08 -26.62
N GLU A 430 -5.48 19.23 -25.77
CA GLU A 430 -6.19 18.04 -25.24
C GLU A 430 -7.00 18.37 -24.00
N MET A 431 -6.74 19.51 -23.34
CA MET A 431 -7.43 19.90 -22.11
C MET A 431 -8.74 20.61 -22.42
N LEU A 432 -9.76 20.29 -21.62
CA LEU A 432 -11.07 20.92 -21.73
C LEU A 432 -11.12 22.17 -20.83
N LEU A 433 -11.62 23.26 -21.38
CA LEU A 433 -11.74 24.55 -20.72
C LEU A 433 -13.20 24.99 -20.73
N ILE A 434 -13.67 25.50 -19.63
CA ILE A 434 -14.88 26.30 -19.57
C ILE A 434 -14.45 27.73 -19.79
N ALA A 435 -14.98 28.35 -20.82
CA ALA A 435 -14.68 29.72 -21.24
C ALA A 435 -15.96 30.57 -21.28
N ASP A 436 -15.78 31.87 -21.32
CA ASP A 436 -16.79 32.80 -21.77
C ASP A 436 -16.51 33.25 -23.23
N GLU A 437 -17.16 34.25 -23.73
CA GLU A 437 -16.96 34.79 -25.10
C GLU A 437 -15.53 35.32 -25.32
N THR A 438 -14.75 35.56 -24.27
CA THR A 438 -13.46 36.27 -24.35
C THR A 438 -12.31 35.50 -23.76
N LYS A 439 -12.52 34.70 -22.73
CA LYS A 439 -11.44 34.08 -21.92
C LYS A 439 -11.86 32.77 -21.31
N GLY A 440 -10.89 31.97 -20.88
CA GLY A 440 -11.12 30.81 -20.01
C GLY A 440 -11.57 31.24 -18.61
N ILE A 441 -12.56 30.56 -18.02
CA ILE A 441 -13.11 30.84 -16.69
C ILE A 441 -13.00 29.68 -15.71
N ALA A 442 -12.83 28.41 -16.19
CA ALA A 442 -12.50 27.28 -15.37
C ALA A 442 -11.78 26.20 -16.19
N LEU A 443 -10.89 25.45 -15.55
CA LEU A 443 -10.36 24.22 -16.10
C LEU A 443 -11.38 23.10 -15.80
N ALA A 444 -12.05 22.64 -16.85
CA ALA A 444 -13.23 21.77 -16.75
C ALA A 444 -13.00 20.57 -15.82
N GLY A 445 -13.84 20.44 -14.79
CA GLY A 445 -13.82 19.34 -13.84
C GLY A 445 -12.59 19.25 -12.95
N VAL A 446 -11.65 20.20 -13.01
CA VAL A 446 -10.41 20.18 -12.22
C VAL A 446 -10.37 21.35 -11.23
N MET A 447 -10.40 22.59 -11.70
CA MET A 447 -10.32 23.77 -10.83
C MET A 447 -10.86 25.02 -11.49
N GLY A 448 -11.58 25.85 -10.74
CA GLY A 448 -12.07 27.15 -11.19
C GLY A 448 -10.93 28.14 -11.52
N GLY A 449 -11.29 29.20 -12.24
CA GLY A 449 -10.38 30.31 -12.52
C GLY A 449 -10.49 31.43 -11.48
N ALA A 450 -9.37 32.08 -11.19
CA ALA A 450 -9.28 33.21 -10.25
C ALA A 450 -10.07 34.44 -10.76
N ASN A 451 -10.41 34.48 -12.04
CA ASN A 451 -11.02 35.61 -12.71
C ASN A 451 -12.57 35.68 -12.64
N THR A 452 -13.22 34.66 -12.12
CA THR A 452 -14.68 34.56 -11.95
C THR A 452 -15.08 34.03 -10.57
N GLU A 453 -14.16 34.09 -9.60
CA GLU A 453 -14.33 33.60 -8.25
C GLU A 453 -15.41 34.38 -7.49
N ILE A 454 -16.24 33.66 -6.72
CA ILE A 454 -17.18 34.22 -5.76
C ILE A 454 -16.44 35.00 -4.67
N ASN A 455 -16.81 36.24 -4.44
CA ASN A 455 -16.22 37.13 -3.44
C ASN A 455 -17.30 37.91 -2.66
N ASN A 456 -16.89 38.71 -1.66
CA ASN A 456 -17.84 39.43 -0.82
C ASN A 456 -18.72 40.48 -1.52
N SER A 457 -18.36 40.85 -2.75
CA SER A 457 -19.15 41.80 -3.57
C SER A 457 -20.08 41.10 -4.56
N THR A 458 -20.02 39.76 -4.65
CA THR A 458 -20.89 38.98 -5.54
C THR A 458 -22.35 39.10 -5.11
N VAL A 459 -23.21 39.45 -6.03
CA VAL A 459 -24.67 39.65 -5.83
C VAL A 459 -25.52 38.64 -6.59
N ASP A 460 -25.02 38.18 -7.75
CA ASP A 460 -25.70 37.20 -8.59
C ASP A 460 -24.75 36.05 -8.85
N VAL A 461 -25.23 34.82 -8.76
CA VAL A 461 -24.45 33.60 -8.90
C VAL A 461 -24.94 32.76 -10.06
N LEU A 462 -23.99 32.29 -10.88
CA LEU A 462 -24.21 31.28 -11.90
C LEU A 462 -23.71 29.92 -11.38
N ILE A 463 -24.61 28.95 -11.20
CA ILE A 463 -24.29 27.60 -10.73
C ILE A 463 -24.09 26.70 -11.95
N GLU A 464 -22.94 26.02 -11.99
CA GLU A 464 -22.60 24.95 -12.91
C GLU A 464 -22.79 23.57 -12.25
N SER A 465 -23.43 22.66 -13.00
CA SER A 465 -23.34 21.22 -12.70
C SER A 465 -23.23 20.47 -14.03
N ALA A 466 -22.11 19.88 -14.30
CA ALA A 466 -21.78 19.30 -15.59
C ALA A 466 -21.24 17.86 -15.46
N HIS A 467 -21.19 17.16 -16.58
CA HIS A 467 -20.50 15.87 -16.67
C HIS A 467 -19.37 15.98 -17.69
N PHE A 468 -18.17 15.55 -17.28
CA PHE A 468 -16.99 15.58 -18.12
C PHE A 468 -16.44 14.17 -18.33
N ALA A 469 -15.81 13.92 -19.49
CA ALA A 469 -15.23 12.63 -19.83
C ALA A 469 -14.10 12.25 -18.84
N PRO A 470 -14.21 11.13 -18.10
CA PRO A 470 -13.29 10.77 -17.01
C PRO A 470 -11.82 10.70 -17.45
N VAL A 471 -11.57 10.15 -18.63
CA VAL A 471 -10.21 9.99 -19.18
C VAL A 471 -9.55 11.35 -19.43
N ASN A 472 -10.32 12.34 -19.91
CA ASN A 472 -9.81 13.68 -20.14
C ASN A 472 -9.41 14.36 -18.83
N ILE A 473 -10.30 14.30 -17.81
CA ILE A 473 -10.02 14.89 -16.50
C ILE A 473 -8.78 14.24 -15.86
N ARG A 474 -8.67 12.92 -15.93
CA ARG A 474 -7.50 12.20 -15.39
C ARG A 474 -6.20 12.63 -16.08
N ARG A 475 -6.19 12.77 -17.42
CA ARG A 475 -5.01 13.23 -18.16
C ARG A 475 -4.64 14.66 -17.79
N THR A 476 -5.61 15.56 -17.77
CA THR A 476 -5.43 16.97 -17.43
C THR A 476 -4.86 17.12 -16.01
N SER A 477 -5.49 16.47 -15.03
CA SER A 477 -5.05 16.46 -13.64
C SER A 477 -3.61 15.96 -13.49
N LYS A 478 -3.27 14.83 -14.17
CA LYS A 478 -1.93 14.25 -14.14
C LYS A 478 -0.88 15.14 -14.81
N LEU A 479 -1.17 15.71 -15.97
CA LEU A 479 -0.22 16.55 -16.72
C LEU A 479 0.10 17.84 -15.98
N LEU A 480 -0.89 18.43 -15.32
CA LEU A 480 -0.71 19.67 -14.55
C LEU A 480 -0.26 19.43 -13.10
N GLY A 481 -0.20 18.16 -12.63
CA GLY A 481 0.08 17.83 -11.23
C GLY A 481 -0.98 18.39 -10.28
N LEU A 482 -2.21 18.60 -10.76
CA LEU A 482 -3.29 19.30 -10.06
C LEU A 482 -4.42 18.31 -9.71
N ARG A 483 -4.54 18.01 -8.43
CA ARG A 483 -5.60 17.14 -7.90
C ARG A 483 -6.55 17.94 -7.02
N SER A 484 -7.84 17.75 -7.20
CA SER A 484 -8.91 18.37 -6.40
C SER A 484 -10.01 17.33 -6.09
N GLU A 485 -10.90 17.63 -5.13
CA GLU A 485 -12.10 16.83 -4.84
C GLU A 485 -12.99 16.65 -6.09
N SER A 486 -13.04 17.67 -6.95
CA SER A 486 -13.77 17.61 -8.22
C SER A 486 -13.10 16.66 -9.20
N SER A 487 -11.79 16.82 -9.44
CA SER A 487 -11.05 15.95 -10.37
C SER A 487 -11.07 14.50 -9.92
N TYR A 488 -10.96 14.23 -8.61
CA TYR A 488 -11.05 12.90 -8.03
C TYR A 488 -12.36 12.18 -8.35
N ARG A 489 -13.50 12.90 -8.34
CA ARG A 489 -14.82 12.35 -8.68
C ARG A 489 -15.02 12.20 -10.18
N PHE A 490 -14.70 13.23 -10.96
CA PHE A 490 -14.87 13.20 -12.41
C PHE A 490 -13.97 12.16 -13.09
N GLU A 491 -12.70 12.02 -12.65
CA GLU A 491 -11.80 11.05 -13.27
C GLU A 491 -12.21 9.58 -13.08
N ARG A 492 -13.10 9.32 -12.09
CA ARG A 492 -13.69 8.00 -11.83
C ARG A 492 -15.05 7.81 -12.47
N GLY A 493 -15.72 8.89 -12.85
CA GLY A 493 -17.02 8.89 -13.51
C GLY A 493 -18.16 9.31 -12.60
N ALA A 494 -18.42 10.61 -12.53
CA ALA A 494 -19.61 11.15 -11.86
C ALA A 494 -20.90 10.75 -12.61
N ASP A 495 -22.04 10.77 -11.90
CA ASP A 495 -23.35 10.41 -12.47
C ASP A 495 -23.88 11.50 -13.41
N VAL A 496 -23.94 11.21 -14.71
CA VAL A 496 -24.52 12.14 -15.70
C VAL A 496 -26.02 12.43 -15.46
N GLY A 497 -26.71 11.51 -14.79
CA GLY A 497 -28.16 11.65 -14.53
C GLY A 497 -28.47 12.66 -13.43
N ILE A 498 -27.55 12.91 -12.48
CA ILE A 498 -27.83 13.73 -11.30
C ILE A 498 -27.57 15.22 -11.50
N CYS A 499 -26.98 15.66 -12.63
CA CYS A 499 -26.55 17.05 -12.83
C CYS A 499 -27.68 18.10 -12.56
N ASP A 500 -28.89 17.90 -13.08
CA ASP A 500 -30.01 18.82 -12.84
C ASP A 500 -30.43 18.79 -11.36
N TRP A 501 -30.64 17.61 -10.78
CA TRP A 501 -31.02 17.47 -9.37
C TRP A 501 -30.01 18.12 -8.43
N ALA A 502 -28.72 17.90 -8.66
CA ALA A 502 -27.62 18.44 -7.83
C ALA A 502 -27.59 19.98 -7.92
N SER A 503 -27.75 20.54 -9.14
CA SER A 503 -27.80 22.00 -9.32
C SER A 503 -29.02 22.63 -8.63
N GLN A 504 -30.20 21.96 -8.65
CA GLN A 504 -31.39 22.41 -7.97
C GLN A 504 -31.24 22.28 -6.43
N ARG A 505 -30.63 21.21 -5.93
CA ARG A 505 -30.32 21.04 -4.50
C ARG A 505 -29.38 22.15 -4.00
N ALA A 506 -28.32 22.45 -4.75
CA ALA A 506 -27.41 23.56 -4.43
C ALA A 506 -28.17 24.90 -4.44
N ALA A 507 -29.00 25.16 -5.43
CA ALA A 507 -29.80 26.38 -5.49
C ALA A 507 -30.73 26.51 -4.27
N GLN A 508 -31.41 25.43 -3.86
CA GLN A 508 -32.25 25.45 -2.65
C GLN A 508 -31.44 25.82 -1.41
N LEU A 509 -30.29 25.18 -1.20
CA LEU A 509 -29.45 25.44 -0.03
C LEU A 509 -28.83 26.86 -0.05
N ILE A 510 -28.47 27.36 -1.24
CA ILE A 510 -27.99 28.75 -1.38
C ILE A 510 -29.09 29.75 -0.98
N LEU A 511 -30.33 29.52 -1.41
CA LEU A 511 -31.46 30.37 -1.02
C LEU A 511 -31.70 30.37 0.51
N GLU A 512 -31.54 29.22 1.14
CA GLU A 512 -31.67 29.06 2.59
C GLU A 512 -30.51 29.74 3.37
N THR A 513 -29.28 29.76 2.80
CA THR A 513 -28.05 30.22 3.52
C THR A 513 -27.60 31.62 3.09
N ALA A 514 -27.87 32.02 1.88
CA ALA A 514 -27.46 33.32 1.29
C ALA A 514 -28.61 34.20 0.83
N GLY A 515 -29.87 33.71 0.85
CA GLY A 515 -31.01 34.43 0.34
C GLY A 515 -31.00 34.51 -1.20
N GLY A 516 -31.68 35.51 -1.70
CA GLY A 516 -31.78 35.76 -3.14
C GLY A 516 -33.04 35.19 -3.78
N GLN A 517 -33.09 35.21 -5.11
CA GLN A 517 -34.19 34.74 -5.93
C GLN A 517 -33.67 33.83 -7.05
N LEU A 518 -34.13 32.59 -7.10
CA LEU A 518 -33.81 31.64 -8.16
C LEU A 518 -34.58 31.98 -9.44
N ALA A 519 -33.89 32.09 -10.56
CA ALA A 519 -34.53 32.16 -11.87
C ALA A 519 -35.22 30.81 -12.20
N GLU A 520 -36.42 30.88 -12.82
CA GLU A 520 -37.20 29.70 -13.17
C GLU A 520 -36.51 28.86 -14.25
N GLY A 521 -36.53 27.53 -14.07
CA GLY A 521 -36.00 26.57 -15.02
C GLY A 521 -34.50 26.37 -14.92
N VAL A 522 -33.94 25.73 -15.92
CA VAL A 522 -32.51 25.36 -16.03
C VAL A 522 -32.12 25.40 -17.50
N VAL A 523 -30.97 25.93 -17.83
CA VAL A 523 -30.33 25.65 -19.12
C VAL A 523 -29.64 24.30 -19.00
N ASP A 524 -30.14 23.27 -19.68
CA ASP A 524 -29.66 21.91 -19.65
C ASP A 524 -29.34 21.47 -21.08
N ILE A 525 -28.04 21.38 -21.38
CA ILE A 525 -27.58 20.99 -22.71
C ILE A 525 -27.03 19.56 -22.61
N GLN A 526 -27.74 18.63 -23.23
CA GLN A 526 -27.35 17.23 -23.38
C GLN A 526 -27.51 16.82 -24.85
N PRO A 527 -26.44 16.99 -25.68
CA PRO A 527 -26.54 16.80 -27.12
C PRO A 527 -26.89 15.38 -27.55
N LYS A 528 -26.46 14.41 -26.76
CA LYS A 528 -26.77 12.99 -26.99
C LYS A 528 -27.45 12.41 -25.76
N ALA A 529 -28.65 11.92 -25.89
CA ALA A 529 -29.30 11.16 -24.82
C ALA A 529 -28.51 9.90 -24.57
N LYS A 530 -28.19 9.62 -23.29
CA LYS A 530 -27.49 8.38 -22.91
C LYS A 530 -28.51 7.22 -23.05
N GLU A 531 -28.16 6.24 -23.87
CA GLU A 531 -28.96 5.00 -23.95
C GLU A 531 -29.01 4.32 -22.59
N GLN A 532 -30.20 3.90 -22.21
CA GLN A 532 -30.42 3.14 -20.99
C GLN A 532 -29.83 1.74 -21.19
N LYS A 533 -28.83 1.40 -20.39
CA LYS A 533 -28.17 0.12 -20.46
C LYS A 533 -28.99 -0.96 -19.75
N GLU A 534 -29.10 -2.12 -20.37
CA GLU A 534 -29.77 -3.28 -19.81
C GLU A 534 -28.81 -4.43 -19.70
N ILE A 535 -28.91 -5.21 -18.62
CA ILE A 535 -28.11 -6.42 -18.41
C ILE A 535 -29.04 -7.55 -17.94
N THR A 536 -28.91 -8.71 -18.56
CA THR A 536 -29.64 -9.92 -18.17
C THR A 536 -28.78 -10.78 -17.25
N LEU A 537 -29.35 -11.21 -16.14
CA LEU A 537 -28.79 -12.13 -15.17
C LEU A 537 -29.40 -13.51 -15.38
N HIS A 538 -28.59 -14.53 -15.72
CA HIS A 538 -29.00 -15.92 -15.75
C HIS A 538 -28.74 -16.58 -14.40
N PHE A 539 -29.76 -17.10 -13.74
CA PHE A 539 -29.64 -17.63 -12.38
C PHE A 539 -28.73 -18.87 -12.30
N ALA A 540 -28.71 -19.71 -13.35
CA ALA A 540 -27.80 -20.85 -13.44
C ALA A 540 -26.34 -20.42 -13.43
N LYS A 541 -25.99 -19.37 -14.20
CA LYS A 541 -24.63 -18.83 -14.26
C LYS A 541 -24.19 -18.22 -12.94
N SER A 542 -25.12 -17.55 -12.23
CA SER A 542 -24.87 -17.05 -10.87
C SER A 542 -24.50 -18.20 -9.92
N LYS A 543 -25.26 -19.30 -9.95
CA LYS A 543 -24.98 -20.51 -9.17
C LYS A 543 -23.63 -21.13 -9.52
N ASP A 544 -23.31 -21.25 -10.81
CA ASP A 544 -22.08 -21.87 -11.27
C ASP A 544 -20.84 -21.05 -10.88
N LEU A 545 -20.94 -19.71 -10.95
CA LEU A 545 -19.83 -18.82 -10.62
C LEU A 545 -19.61 -18.68 -9.11
N LEU A 546 -20.69 -18.53 -8.33
CA LEU A 546 -20.61 -18.39 -6.87
C LEU A 546 -20.42 -19.74 -6.14
N GLY A 547 -20.71 -20.86 -6.82
CA GLY A 547 -20.59 -22.20 -6.25
C GLY A 547 -21.70 -22.57 -5.26
N ILE A 548 -22.72 -21.72 -5.11
CA ILE A 548 -23.84 -21.90 -4.20
C ILE A 548 -25.18 -21.56 -4.89
N GLY A 549 -26.29 -22.17 -4.41
CA GLY A 549 -27.62 -21.82 -4.88
C GLY A 549 -28.23 -20.71 -4.04
N ILE A 550 -28.38 -19.53 -4.61
CA ILE A 550 -29.15 -18.41 -4.04
C ILE A 550 -30.53 -18.42 -4.74
N SER A 551 -31.62 -18.23 -3.99
CA SER A 551 -32.96 -18.25 -4.60
C SER A 551 -33.10 -17.15 -5.65
N HIS A 552 -33.84 -17.39 -6.74
CA HIS A 552 -34.07 -16.39 -7.80
C HIS A 552 -34.69 -15.11 -7.24
N GLN A 553 -35.60 -15.26 -6.27
CA GLN A 553 -36.25 -14.13 -5.61
C GLN A 553 -35.27 -13.28 -4.79
N ASP A 554 -34.34 -13.93 -4.08
CA ASP A 554 -33.32 -13.21 -3.32
C ASP A 554 -32.35 -12.44 -4.25
N GLN A 555 -31.91 -13.08 -5.35
CA GLN A 555 -31.05 -12.40 -6.35
C GLN A 555 -31.73 -11.15 -6.92
N ILE A 556 -33.00 -11.25 -7.29
CA ILE A 556 -33.80 -10.11 -7.77
C ILE A 556 -33.94 -9.06 -6.65
N SER A 557 -34.25 -9.48 -5.44
CA SER A 557 -34.41 -8.60 -4.28
C SER A 557 -33.12 -7.81 -3.97
N PHE A 558 -31.97 -8.45 -4.01
CA PHE A 558 -30.69 -7.78 -3.78
C PHE A 558 -30.45 -6.68 -4.80
N LEU A 559 -30.62 -6.96 -6.09
CA LEU A 559 -30.38 -6.01 -7.16
C LEU A 559 -31.39 -4.85 -7.14
N THR A 560 -32.67 -5.13 -6.85
CA THR A 560 -33.69 -4.08 -6.72
C THR A 560 -33.47 -3.18 -5.49
N LYS A 561 -33.02 -3.73 -4.36
CA LYS A 561 -32.66 -2.95 -3.17
C LYS A 561 -31.46 -2.00 -3.42
N LEU A 562 -30.56 -2.35 -4.34
CA LEU A 562 -29.51 -1.43 -4.81
C LEU A 562 -30.02 -0.34 -5.74
N GLY A 563 -31.32 -0.32 -6.04
CA GLY A 563 -31.98 0.65 -6.89
C GLY A 563 -31.95 0.33 -8.39
N LEU A 564 -31.59 -0.91 -8.78
CA LEU A 564 -31.72 -1.35 -10.15
C LEU A 564 -33.20 -1.67 -10.44
N GLU A 565 -33.65 -1.33 -11.63
CA GLU A 565 -35.04 -1.54 -12.05
C GLU A 565 -35.18 -2.88 -12.77
N LEU A 566 -36.05 -3.75 -12.24
CA LEU A 566 -36.40 -5.00 -12.92
C LEU A 566 -37.25 -4.71 -14.15
N LYS A 567 -36.76 -5.01 -15.35
CA LYS A 567 -37.46 -4.83 -16.60
C LYS A 567 -38.29 -6.05 -16.99
N THR A 568 -37.67 -7.23 -16.99
CA THR A 568 -38.32 -8.48 -17.35
C THR A 568 -37.83 -9.62 -16.44
N GLN A 569 -38.66 -10.61 -16.24
CA GLN A 569 -38.35 -11.81 -15.47
C GLN A 569 -38.92 -13.06 -16.15
N SER A 570 -38.13 -14.13 -16.16
CA SER A 570 -38.52 -15.47 -16.58
C SER A 570 -38.03 -16.52 -15.55
N PRO A 571 -38.41 -17.78 -15.66
CA PRO A 571 -37.93 -18.81 -14.74
C PRO A 571 -36.40 -18.97 -14.66
N GLY A 572 -35.68 -18.66 -15.75
CA GLY A 572 -34.24 -18.82 -15.84
C GLY A 572 -33.39 -17.56 -15.73
N GLU A 573 -34.01 -16.39 -15.89
CA GLU A 573 -33.27 -15.11 -16.00
C GLU A 573 -34.09 -13.89 -15.58
N ALA A 574 -33.42 -12.79 -15.30
CA ALA A 574 -34.03 -11.49 -15.05
C ALA A 574 -33.19 -10.39 -15.70
N THR A 575 -33.85 -9.43 -16.38
CA THR A 575 -33.18 -8.28 -17.02
C THR A 575 -33.39 -7.02 -16.20
N PHE A 576 -32.30 -6.33 -15.93
CA PHE A 576 -32.26 -5.09 -15.15
C PHE A 576 -31.85 -3.90 -15.98
N VAL A 577 -32.50 -2.78 -15.76
CA VAL A 577 -32.08 -1.47 -16.25
C VAL A 577 -31.04 -0.90 -15.33
N ILE A 578 -29.87 -0.59 -15.87
CA ILE A 578 -28.74 -0.06 -15.12
C ILE A 578 -28.86 1.44 -14.98
N ARG A 579 -28.81 1.91 -13.76
CA ARG A 579 -28.87 3.34 -13.42
C ARG A 579 -27.56 4.06 -13.74
N SER A 580 -27.62 5.35 -14.02
CA SER A 580 -26.50 6.16 -14.51
C SER A 580 -25.35 6.30 -13.50
N TRP A 581 -25.63 6.17 -12.21
CA TRP A 581 -24.60 6.21 -11.15
C TRP A 581 -23.77 4.92 -11.05
N ARG A 582 -24.24 3.77 -11.60
CA ARG A 582 -23.53 2.49 -11.62
C ARG A 582 -22.74 2.36 -12.93
N VAL A 583 -21.66 3.12 -13.04
CA VAL A 583 -20.79 3.12 -14.23
C VAL A 583 -19.96 1.84 -14.36
N ASP A 584 -19.83 1.08 -13.29
CA ASP A 584 -19.14 -0.19 -13.15
C ASP A 584 -19.93 -1.37 -13.76
N LEU A 585 -21.24 -1.38 -13.68
CA LEU A 585 -22.09 -2.46 -14.17
C LEU A 585 -22.14 -2.48 -15.70
N LYS A 586 -21.39 -3.39 -16.31
CA LYS A 586 -21.24 -3.48 -17.77
C LYS A 586 -21.61 -4.84 -18.33
N ARG A 587 -21.49 -5.89 -17.55
CA ARG A 587 -21.63 -7.30 -17.95
C ARG A 587 -22.45 -8.05 -16.90
N GLU A 588 -22.92 -9.22 -17.26
CA GLU A 588 -23.67 -10.09 -16.36
C GLU A 588 -22.89 -10.42 -15.09
N VAL A 589 -21.58 -10.69 -15.20
CA VAL A 589 -20.73 -11.01 -14.05
C VAL A 589 -20.73 -9.90 -13.01
N ASP A 590 -20.88 -8.64 -13.43
CA ASP A 590 -20.93 -7.50 -12.54
C ASP A 590 -22.24 -7.53 -11.69
N LEU A 591 -23.36 -8.05 -12.22
CA LEU A 591 -24.58 -8.31 -11.46
C LEU A 591 -24.42 -9.52 -10.50
N ILE A 592 -23.70 -10.56 -10.93
CA ILE A 592 -23.38 -11.71 -10.07
C ILE A 592 -22.52 -11.30 -8.88
N GLU A 593 -21.57 -10.41 -9.08
CA GLU A 593 -20.75 -9.82 -8.00
C GLU A 593 -21.65 -9.13 -6.96
N GLU A 594 -22.61 -8.30 -7.40
CA GLU A 594 -23.55 -7.63 -6.50
C GLU A 594 -24.42 -8.63 -5.72
N VAL A 595 -24.88 -9.69 -6.37
CA VAL A 595 -25.61 -10.78 -5.69
C VAL A 595 -24.75 -11.45 -4.62
N GLY A 596 -23.51 -11.80 -4.94
CA GLY A 596 -22.58 -12.43 -4.01
C GLY A 596 -22.23 -11.54 -2.82
N ARG A 597 -22.00 -10.26 -3.09
CA ARG A 597 -21.65 -9.24 -2.09
C ARG A 597 -22.79 -9.00 -1.09
N LEU A 598 -24.04 -8.86 -1.57
CA LEU A 598 -25.20 -8.66 -0.69
C LEU A 598 -25.66 -9.93 0.01
N TYR A 599 -25.44 -11.10 -0.60
CA TYR A 599 -25.67 -12.39 0.06
C TYR A 599 -24.73 -12.55 1.28
N GLY A 600 -23.50 -12.08 1.18
CA GLY A 600 -22.43 -12.15 2.17
C GLY A 600 -21.37 -13.16 1.75
N ILE A 601 -20.18 -12.66 1.45
CA ILE A 601 -19.04 -13.47 1.00
C ILE A 601 -18.61 -14.48 2.07
N ASP A 602 -18.73 -14.09 3.33
CA ASP A 602 -18.48 -14.93 4.52
C ASP A 602 -19.36 -16.18 4.58
N LYS A 603 -20.55 -16.17 3.96
CA LYS A 603 -21.48 -17.30 3.89
C LYS A 603 -21.17 -18.28 2.76
N ILE A 604 -20.28 -17.92 1.84
CA ILE A 604 -19.88 -18.80 0.75
C ILE A 604 -18.82 -19.78 1.26
N PRO A 605 -19.09 -21.12 1.24
CA PRO A 605 -18.15 -22.08 1.77
C PRO A 605 -16.88 -22.17 0.92
N SER A 606 -15.73 -22.20 1.58
CA SER A 606 -14.46 -22.49 0.91
C SER A 606 -14.43 -23.93 0.42
N THR A 607 -14.13 -24.13 -0.85
CA THR A 607 -13.95 -25.46 -1.44
C THR A 607 -12.49 -25.64 -1.87
N PRO A 608 -11.85 -26.79 -1.58
CA PRO A 608 -10.52 -27.05 -2.08
C PRO A 608 -10.50 -27.07 -3.60
N PRO A 609 -9.45 -26.55 -4.24
CA PRO A 609 -9.33 -26.60 -5.68
C PRO A 609 -9.28 -28.05 -6.16
N ARG A 610 -10.01 -28.35 -7.23
CA ARG A 610 -10.03 -29.67 -7.87
C ARG A 610 -9.39 -29.53 -9.25
N GLY A 611 -8.39 -30.35 -9.52
CA GLY A 611 -7.71 -30.36 -10.80
C GLY A 611 -6.63 -31.45 -10.85
N ALA A 612 -6.10 -31.72 -12.03
CA ALA A 612 -4.92 -32.57 -12.18
C ALA A 612 -3.71 -31.87 -11.52
N LEU A 613 -3.05 -32.57 -10.59
CA LEU A 613 -1.81 -32.10 -9.97
C LEU A 613 -0.62 -32.45 -10.87
N GLY A 614 0.32 -31.52 -11.02
CA GLY A 614 1.66 -31.85 -11.50
C GLY A 614 1.86 -31.97 -13.01
N ALA A 615 1.17 -31.17 -13.81
CA ALA A 615 1.36 -31.16 -15.28
C ALA A 615 1.83 -29.79 -15.84
N ASN A 616 2.26 -28.86 -15.00
CA ASN A 616 2.65 -27.52 -15.44
C ASN A 616 4.16 -27.46 -15.68
N VAL A 617 4.58 -26.85 -16.80
CA VAL A 617 6.01 -26.60 -17.10
C VAL A 617 6.70 -25.79 -16.00
N PHE A 618 5.96 -24.95 -15.28
CA PHE A 618 6.49 -24.17 -14.16
C PHE A 618 6.76 -25.01 -12.90
N ASP A 619 6.10 -26.15 -12.72
CA ASP A 619 6.30 -27.01 -11.53
C ASP A 619 7.71 -27.58 -11.51
N SER A 620 8.25 -27.98 -12.66
CA SER A 620 9.62 -28.50 -12.75
C SER A 620 10.68 -27.47 -12.34
N VAL A 621 10.46 -26.19 -12.66
CA VAL A 621 11.35 -25.10 -12.25
C VAL A 621 11.24 -24.84 -10.75
N TYR A 622 10.03 -24.86 -10.22
CA TYR A 622 9.79 -24.73 -8.78
C TYR A 622 10.51 -25.81 -7.98
N ASP A 623 10.34 -27.07 -8.37
CA ASP A 623 10.99 -28.21 -7.74
C ASP A 623 12.53 -28.14 -7.84
N GLN A 624 13.06 -27.74 -9.00
CA GLN A 624 14.50 -27.54 -9.19
C GLN A 624 15.06 -26.43 -8.30
N ILE A 625 14.36 -25.33 -8.15
CA ILE A 625 14.74 -24.24 -7.23
C ILE A 625 14.65 -24.72 -5.79
N GLY A 626 13.62 -25.50 -5.43
CA GLY A 626 13.50 -26.14 -4.12
C GLY A 626 14.69 -27.06 -3.82
N GLU A 627 15.18 -27.82 -4.83
CA GLU A 627 16.37 -28.65 -4.68
C GLU A 627 17.66 -27.82 -4.50
N VAL A 628 17.81 -26.72 -5.24
CA VAL A 628 18.93 -25.79 -5.06
C VAL A 628 18.96 -25.27 -3.62
N ARG A 629 17.82 -24.83 -3.09
CA ARG A 629 17.70 -24.39 -1.68
C ARG A 629 18.11 -25.48 -0.72
N ARG A 630 17.61 -26.70 -0.91
CA ARG A 630 17.92 -27.84 -0.05
C ARG A 630 19.41 -28.16 -0.05
N ILE A 631 20.09 -28.11 -1.20
CA ILE A 631 21.54 -28.37 -1.31
C ILE A 631 22.29 -27.27 -0.54
N LEU A 632 22.03 -26.00 -0.80
CA LEU A 632 22.77 -24.89 -0.18
C LEU A 632 22.54 -24.79 1.31
N THR A 633 21.31 -25.00 1.79
CA THR A 633 21.04 -25.07 3.24
C THR A 633 21.70 -26.29 3.87
N GLY A 634 21.77 -27.43 3.15
CA GLY A 634 22.52 -28.62 3.58
C GLY A 634 24.04 -28.40 3.68
N LEU A 635 24.56 -27.45 2.91
CA LEU A 635 25.98 -27.00 2.99
C LEU A 635 26.21 -25.95 4.09
N GLY A 636 25.20 -25.62 4.88
CA GLY A 636 25.31 -24.68 6.01
C GLY A 636 25.09 -23.23 5.69
N LEU A 637 24.57 -22.92 4.49
CA LEU A 637 24.24 -21.56 4.10
C LEU A 637 22.80 -21.18 4.51
N ASN A 638 22.57 -19.93 4.84
CA ASN A 638 21.24 -19.37 5.13
C ASN A 638 20.72 -18.59 3.91
N GLU A 639 19.43 -18.77 3.56
CA GLU A 639 18.82 -18.01 2.48
C GLU A 639 18.58 -16.56 2.88
N ALA A 640 19.01 -15.61 2.05
CA ALA A 640 18.73 -14.21 2.16
C ALA A 640 17.82 -13.78 0.98
N GLN A 641 17.04 -12.72 1.18
CA GLN A 641 16.25 -12.11 0.13
C GLN A 641 16.51 -10.61 0.12
N GLY A 642 17.14 -10.13 -0.94
CA GLY A 642 17.44 -8.71 -1.15
C GLY A 642 16.36 -7.98 -1.93
N GLN A 643 16.51 -6.64 -2.01
CA GLN A 643 15.65 -5.76 -2.80
C GLN A 643 15.94 -5.90 -4.30
N THR A 644 14.89 -5.90 -5.13
CA THR A 644 15.01 -5.90 -6.59
C THR A 644 15.43 -4.53 -7.14
N LEU A 645 14.99 -3.47 -6.48
CA LEU A 645 15.37 -2.09 -6.78
C LEU A 645 16.55 -1.67 -5.90
N ILE A 646 17.60 -1.14 -6.53
CA ILE A 646 18.81 -0.67 -5.84
C ILE A 646 19.20 0.71 -6.36
N SER A 647 20.12 1.38 -5.67
CA SER A 647 20.70 2.62 -6.17
C SER A 647 21.66 2.36 -7.32
N LYS A 648 21.60 3.20 -8.37
CA LYS A 648 22.57 3.18 -9.48
C LYS A 648 24.03 3.26 -8.99
N VAL A 649 24.29 3.96 -7.89
CA VAL A 649 25.63 4.09 -7.28
C VAL A 649 26.21 2.75 -6.80
N GLU A 650 25.35 1.77 -6.52
CA GLU A 650 25.76 0.43 -6.06
C GLU A 650 26.04 -0.54 -7.20
N VAL A 651 25.60 -0.21 -8.41
CA VAL A 651 25.85 -1.04 -9.59
C VAL A 651 27.33 -1.00 -9.95
N ARG A 652 27.93 -2.21 -10.11
CA ARG A 652 29.34 -2.40 -10.39
C ARG A 652 29.60 -2.93 -11.83
N THR A 653 28.77 -2.51 -12.77
CA THR A 653 29.02 -2.79 -14.19
C THR A 653 29.90 -1.70 -14.81
N THR A 654 30.73 -2.09 -15.77
CA THR A 654 31.53 -1.19 -16.59
C THR A 654 30.73 -0.53 -17.72
N ASN A 655 29.57 -1.07 -18.06
CA ASN A 655 28.74 -0.62 -19.16
C ASN A 655 27.40 -0.06 -18.61
N GLU A 656 27.31 1.25 -18.52
CA GLU A 656 26.09 1.94 -18.07
C GLU A 656 24.87 1.67 -18.97
N ALA A 657 25.07 1.35 -20.24
CA ALA A 657 23.98 1.05 -21.17
C ALA A 657 23.25 -0.28 -20.84
N GLU A 658 23.87 -1.14 -20.05
CA GLU A 658 23.26 -2.39 -19.57
C GLU A 658 22.35 -2.21 -18.37
N ILE A 659 22.35 -1.02 -17.74
CA ILE A 659 21.53 -0.73 -16.56
C ILE A 659 20.08 -0.48 -16.97
N VAL A 660 19.15 -1.11 -16.27
CA VAL A 660 17.72 -0.87 -16.43
C VAL A 660 17.27 0.16 -15.39
N ALA A 661 17.18 1.43 -15.83
CA ALA A 661 16.74 2.53 -14.98
C ALA A 661 15.22 2.68 -14.99
N LEU A 662 14.64 3.07 -13.84
CA LEU A 662 13.23 3.42 -13.75
C LEU A 662 12.98 4.81 -14.35
N ALA A 663 11.88 4.96 -15.09
CA ALA A 663 11.47 6.26 -15.65
C ALA A 663 11.07 7.26 -14.56
N ASN A 664 10.45 6.78 -13.47
CA ASN A 664 9.97 7.59 -12.36
C ASN A 664 10.32 6.92 -11.03
N PRO A 665 11.60 6.96 -10.59
CA PRO A 665 11.99 6.37 -9.32
C PRO A 665 11.40 7.17 -8.15
N LEU A 666 10.98 6.48 -7.10
CA LEU A 666 10.51 7.13 -5.86
C LEU A 666 11.65 7.72 -5.05
N SER A 667 12.84 7.15 -5.17
CA SER A 667 14.03 7.54 -4.41
C SER A 667 15.27 7.23 -5.23
N SER A 668 16.34 8.00 -5.03
CA SER A 668 17.67 7.71 -5.54
C SER A 668 18.30 6.41 -5.03
N ASP A 669 17.74 5.87 -3.95
CA ASP A 669 18.19 4.60 -3.36
C ASP A 669 17.55 3.39 -4.07
N MET A 670 16.56 3.61 -4.96
CA MET A 670 15.77 2.60 -5.66
C MET A 670 15.48 3.04 -7.10
N ASP A 671 16.48 3.46 -7.84
CA ASP A 671 16.33 4.06 -9.16
C ASP A 671 16.63 3.11 -10.33
N VAL A 672 17.20 1.93 -10.05
CA VAL A 672 17.49 0.92 -11.06
C VAL A 672 17.08 -0.51 -10.62
N LEU A 673 16.78 -1.36 -11.60
CA LEU A 673 16.65 -2.80 -11.38
C LEU A 673 18.04 -3.42 -11.21
N ARG A 674 18.22 -4.30 -10.22
CA ARG A 674 19.50 -4.92 -9.88
C ARG A 674 20.04 -5.78 -11.02
N PRO A 675 21.26 -5.55 -11.52
CA PRO A 675 21.91 -6.43 -12.50
C PRO A 675 22.64 -7.61 -11.84
N SER A 676 22.76 -7.63 -10.51
CA SER A 676 23.46 -8.64 -9.71
C SER A 676 22.82 -8.76 -8.32
N LEU A 677 22.91 -9.93 -7.70
CA LEU A 677 22.45 -10.17 -6.32
C LEU A 677 23.50 -9.74 -5.27
N LEU A 678 24.74 -9.54 -5.67
CA LEU A 678 25.87 -9.29 -4.76
C LEU A 678 25.71 -8.01 -3.93
N PRO A 679 25.22 -6.86 -4.44
CA PRO A 679 24.95 -5.69 -3.61
C PRO A 679 23.98 -5.98 -2.45
N GLY A 680 22.90 -6.71 -2.71
CA GLY A 680 21.91 -7.12 -1.70
C GLY A 680 22.55 -8.00 -0.59
N LEU A 681 23.39 -8.97 -0.98
CA LEU A 681 24.11 -9.82 -0.03
C LEU A 681 25.13 -9.02 0.80
N ILE A 682 25.85 -8.07 0.19
CA ILE A 682 26.77 -7.19 0.92
C ILE A 682 26.03 -6.37 1.97
N HIS A 683 24.87 -5.82 1.64
CA HIS A 683 24.02 -5.14 2.61
C HIS A 683 23.53 -6.06 3.74
N SER A 684 23.15 -7.30 3.39
CA SER A 684 22.75 -8.30 4.36
C SER A 684 23.90 -8.67 5.32
N LEU A 685 25.14 -8.80 4.82
CA LEU A 685 26.33 -8.97 5.66
C LEU A 685 26.52 -7.78 6.60
N ARG A 686 26.54 -6.55 6.07
CA ARG A 686 26.65 -5.33 6.87
C ARG A 686 25.60 -5.27 7.99
N HIS A 687 24.34 -5.60 7.67
CA HIS A 687 23.25 -5.62 8.63
C HIS A 687 23.49 -6.62 9.77
N ASN A 688 23.97 -7.82 9.44
CA ASN A 688 24.29 -8.86 10.43
C ASN A 688 25.48 -8.47 11.31
N LEU A 689 26.58 -7.99 10.70
CA LEU A 689 27.78 -7.57 11.43
C LEU A 689 27.49 -6.43 12.40
N ALA A 690 26.68 -5.44 12.00
CA ALA A 690 26.25 -4.36 12.88
C ALA A 690 25.46 -4.86 14.11
N ARG A 691 24.88 -6.06 14.04
CA ARG A 691 24.15 -6.73 15.14
C ARG A 691 24.99 -7.78 15.87
N LYS A 692 26.31 -7.75 15.68
CA LYS A 692 27.27 -8.66 16.31
C LYS A 692 27.19 -10.13 15.84
N ASN A 693 26.53 -10.39 14.70
CA ASN A 693 26.59 -11.68 14.02
C ASN A 693 27.77 -11.63 13.06
N HIS A 694 28.94 -12.09 13.51
CA HIS A 694 30.19 -11.94 12.77
C HIS A 694 30.47 -13.09 11.79
N ASP A 695 29.97 -14.28 12.09
CA ASP A 695 30.16 -15.48 11.30
C ASP A 695 28.93 -15.73 10.46
N VAL A 696 28.99 -15.33 9.19
CA VAL A 696 27.82 -15.25 8.31
C VAL A 696 28.11 -15.97 7.00
N ALA A 697 27.23 -16.92 6.66
CA ALA A 697 27.22 -17.63 5.39
C ALA A 697 25.83 -17.58 4.78
N LEU A 698 25.68 -16.81 3.68
CA LEU A 698 24.41 -16.53 3.03
C LEU A 698 24.39 -16.99 1.59
N PHE A 699 23.23 -17.30 1.10
CA PHE A 699 22.95 -17.37 -0.34
C PHE A 699 21.64 -16.64 -0.66
N GLU A 700 21.50 -16.19 -1.91
CA GLU A 700 20.26 -15.64 -2.46
C GLU A 700 19.98 -16.26 -3.82
N ILE A 701 18.70 -16.60 -4.05
CA ILE A 701 18.18 -16.96 -5.38
C ILE A 701 17.22 -15.85 -5.78
N GLY A 702 17.53 -15.15 -6.87
CA GLY A 702 16.73 -14.01 -7.27
C GLY A 702 16.83 -13.68 -8.75
N ARG A 703 16.01 -12.74 -9.19
CA ARG A 703 16.03 -12.23 -10.55
C ARG A 703 17.00 -11.07 -10.67
N VAL A 704 17.72 -11.03 -11.77
CA VAL A 704 18.62 -9.95 -12.17
C VAL A 704 18.22 -9.43 -13.55
N PHE A 705 18.50 -8.17 -13.83
CA PHE A 705 17.98 -7.48 -15.00
C PHE A 705 19.12 -6.77 -15.75
N THR A 706 19.16 -6.92 -17.04
CA THR A 706 20.12 -6.24 -17.92
C THR A 706 19.43 -5.70 -19.15
N ASN A 707 19.87 -4.54 -19.62
CA ASN A 707 19.41 -3.99 -20.88
C ASN A 707 20.31 -4.50 -22.00
N VAL A 708 19.74 -5.20 -22.97
CA VAL A 708 20.45 -5.69 -24.14
C VAL A 708 19.79 -5.07 -25.36
N ASN A 709 20.49 -4.14 -26.03
CA ASN A 709 20.00 -3.46 -27.24
C ASN A 709 18.61 -2.82 -27.06
N GLY A 710 18.36 -2.19 -25.92
CA GLY A 710 17.08 -1.52 -25.62
C GLY A 710 15.97 -2.46 -25.13
N GLN A 711 16.23 -3.77 -25.01
CA GLN A 711 15.30 -4.74 -24.43
C GLN A 711 15.76 -5.17 -23.04
N VAL A 712 14.83 -5.17 -22.10
CA VAL A 712 15.08 -5.67 -20.74
C VAL A 712 15.12 -7.19 -20.77
N LYS A 713 16.27 -7.77 -20.42
CA LYS A 713 16.46 -9.20 -20.25
C LYS A 713 16.47 -9.53 -18.75
N GLU A 714 15.62 -10.45 -18.37
CA GLU A 714 15.51 -11.00 -17.02
C GLU A 714 16.14 -12.39 -16.97
N ASN A 715 17.00 -12.64 -15.97
CA ASN A 715 17.57 -13.96 -15.71
C ASN A 715 17.51 -14.27 -14.22
N ARG A 716 17.40 -15.54 -13.86
CA ARG A 716 17.58 -15.96 -12.48
C ARG A 716 19.06 -16.16 -12.18
N SER A 717 19.49 -15.65 -11.03
CA SER A 717 20.84 -15.78 -10.53
C SER A 717 20.83 -16.45 -9.16
N ILE A 718 21.94 -17.05 -8.80
CA ILE A 718 22.24 -17.54 -7.47
C ILE A 718 23.53 -16.91 -7.01
N ALA A 719 23.54 -16.34 -5.82
CA ALA A 719 24.75 -15.77 -5.22
C ALA A 719 25.01 -16.32 -3.84
N ILE A 720 26.29 -16.38 -3.46
CA ILE A 720 26.79 -16.83 -2.15
C ILE A 720 27.68 -15.75 -1.57
N ALA A 721 27.59 -15.53 -0.26
CA ALA A 721 28.43 -14.61 0.49
C ALA A 721 28.83 -15.23 1.84
N ILE A 722 30.12 -15.32 2.12
CA ILE A 722 30.65 -15.86 3.38
C ILE A 722 31.67 -14.90 3.99
N THR A 723 31.65 -14.79 5.31
CA THR A 723 32.63 -14.00 6.11
C THR A 723 32.67 -14.48 7.54
N GLY A 724 33.78 -14.20 8.26
CA GLY A 724 33.95 -14.57 9.66
C GLY A 724 34.65 -15.92 9.84
N GLN A 725 34.30 -16.64 10.90
CA GLN A 725 34.90 -17.93 11.24
C GLN A 725 34.16 -19.09 10.56
N ARG A 726 34.90 -20.16 10.22
CA ARG A 726 34.34 -21.40 9.64
C ARG A 726 33.37 -22.12 10.58
N ALA A 727 33.67 -22.10 11.88
CA ALA A 727 32.90 -22.76 12.91
C ALA A 727 32.85 -21.90 14.17
N GLN A 728 31.88 -22.16 15.02
CA GLN A 728 31.82 -21.54 16.34
C GLN A 728 33.08 -21.88 17.12
N ASN A 729 33.57 -20.93 17.95
CA ASN A 729 34.73 -21.11 18.80
C ASN A 729 34.63 -22.41 19.60
N PHE A 730 35.61 -23.25 19.46
CA PHE A 730 35.73 -24.53 20.15
C PHE A 730 36.91 -24.51 21.14
N TRP A 731 36.79 -25.22 22.21
CA TRP A 731 37.79 -25.19 23.31
C TRP A 731 39.11 -25.91 22.98
N SER A 732 39.16 -26.73 21.93
CA SER A 732 40.27 -27.62 21.57
C SER A 732 40.48 -27.66 20.06
N GLY A 733 41.70 -27.91 19.62
CA GLY A 733 42.14 -28.08 18.24
C GLY A 733 42.81 -26.83 17.66
N ASP A 734 43.66 -27.06 16.63
CA ASP A 734 44.48 -26.02 16.01
C ASP A 734 43.64 -25.08 15.14
N ASP A 735 42.53 -25.56 14.57
CA ASP A 735 41.65 -24.82 13.67
C ASP A 735 40.50 -24.07 14.37
N ARG A 736 40.50 -23.99 15.69
CA ARG A 736 39.44 -23.39 16.51
C ARG A 736 39.08 -21.92 16.17
N ASN A 737 40.00 -21.21 15.52
CA ASN A 737 39.83 -19.80 15.12
C ASN A 737 40.00 -19.65 13.61
N ALA A 738 39.85 -20.72 12.82
CA ALA A 738 40.01 -20.65 11.39
C ALA A 738 38.92 -19.79 10.79
N LYS A 739 39.30 -18.79 9.97
CA LYS A 739 38.40 -17.95 9.23
C LYS A 739 38.12 -18.54 7.86
N PHE A 740 36.99 -18.17 7.30
CA PHE A 740 36.69 -18.47 5.90
C PHE A 740 37.75 -17.87 4.97
N ASP A 741 38.06 -18.63 3.92
CA ASP A 741 38.98 -18.25 2.85
C ASP A 741 38.33 -18.51 1.46
N VAL A 742 39.09 -18.23 0.41
CA VAL A 742 38.64 -18.43 -0.97
C VAL A 742 38.40 -19.90 -1.30
N TYR A 743 39.14 -20.81 -0.64
CA TYR A 743 39.00 -22.24 -0.87
C TYR A 743 37.72 -22.79 -0.22
N ASP A 744 37.29 -22.21 0.91
CA ASP A 744 36.01 -22.56 1.51
C ASP A 744 34.85 -22.20 0.56
N LEU A 745 34.86 -20.98 -0.02
CA LEU A 745 33.88 -20.59 -1.02
C LEU A 745 33.93 -21.49 -2.24
N LYS A 746 35.13 -21.77 -2.75
CA LYS A 746 35.33 -22.67 -3.89
C LYS A 746 34.81 -24.09 -3.57
N GLY A 747 35.10 -24.65 -2.39
CA GLY A 747 34.59 -25.94 -1.94
C GLY A 747 33.06 -26.00 -1.90
N LEU A 748 32.42 -24.97 -1.35
CA LEU A 748 30.93 -24.82 -1.37
C LEU A 748 30.37 -24.83 -2.78
N VAL A 749 31.01 -24.09 -3.69
CA VAL A 749 30.61 -24.03 -5.10
C VAL A 749 30.81 -25.35 -5.82
N GLU A 750 31.94 -26.01 -5.60
CA GLU A 750 32.25 -27.33 -6.20
C GLU A 750 31.25 -28.38 -5.73
N GLU A 751 31.00 -28.46 -4.43
CA GLU A 751 30.03 -29.39 -3.86
C GLU A 751 28.59 -29.14 -4.37
N PHE A 752 28.18 -27.86 -4.40
CA PHE A 752 26.88 -27.49 -5.00
C PHE A 752 26.77 -27.96 -6.47
N ILE A 753 27.80 -27.69 -7.28
CA ILE A 753 27.85 -28.06 -8.72
C ILE A 753 27.80 -29.58 -8.87
N GLU A 754 28.53 -30.34 -8.04
CA GLU A 754 28.58 -31.82 -8.10
C GLU A 754 27.22 -32.41 -7.71
N GLN A 755 26.66 -31.97 -6.57
CA GLN A 755 25.33 -32.44 -6.12
C GLN A 755 24.21 -32.07 -7.12
N PHE A 756 24.35 -30.91 -7.80
CA PHE A 756 23.42 -30.48 -8.83
C PHE A 756 23.57 -31.22 -10.16
N GLY A 757 24.63 -31.97 -10.31
CA GLY A 757 24.85 -32.88 -11.45
C GLY A 757 25.50 -32.24 -12.68
N LEU A 758 26.27 -31.17 -12.49
CA LEU A 758 27.10 -30.58 -13.55
C LEU A 758 28.50 -31.19 -13.55
N ARG A 759 29.03 -31.53 -14.72
CA ARG A 759 30.39 -32.07 -14.90
C ARG A 759 31.18 -31.21 -15.89
N GLY A 760 32.52 -31.20 -15.71
CA GLY A 760 33.43 -30.45 -16.60
C GLY A 760 33.46 -28.97 -16.33
N VAL A 761 33.16 -28.56 -15.10
CA VAL A 761 33.29 -27.18 -14.64
C VAL A 761 34.78 -26.89 -14.35
N MET A 762 35.23 -25.73 -14.81
CA MET A 762 36.62 -25.27 -14.69
C MET A 762 36.68 -23.90 -14.01
N PHE A 763 37.68 -23.70 -13.16
CA PHE A 763 37.92 -22.45 -12.44
C PHE A 763 39.17 -21.78 -12.99
N GLY A 764 39.00 -20.69 -13.74
CA GLY A 764 40.12 -19.91 -14.30
C GLY A 764 40.44 -18.69 -13.45
N LYS A 765 41.61 -18.67 -12.76
CA LYS A 765 42.02 -17.47 -12.01
C LYS A 765 42.19 -16.29 -12.97
N ARG A 766 41.68 -15.14 -12.61
CA ARG A 766 41.92 -13.88 -13.33
C ARG A 766 43.27 -13.30 -12.90
N ALA A 767 44.01 -12.74 -13.86
CA ALA A 767 45.32 -12.18 -13.61
C ALA A 767 45.26 -10.84 -12.83
N GLU A 768 44.18 -10.09 -13.03
CA GLU A 768 44.00 -8.76 -12.48
C GLU A 768 42.76 -8.69 -11.56
N SER A 769 42.78 -7.74 -10.64
CA SER A 769 41.62 -7.38 -9.83
C SER A 769 40.52 -6.75 -10.68
N THR A 770 39.26 -6.89 -10.28
CA THR A 770 38.10 -6.28 -10.93
C THR A 770 37.58 -5.07 -10.12
N ALA A 771 36.55 -4.41 -10.61
CA ALA A 771 35.86 -3.37 -9.85
C ALA A 771 35.23 -3.87 -8.52
N LEU A 772 35.06 -5.20 -8.37
CA LEU A 772 34.44 -5.84 -7.20
C LEU A 772 35.43 -6.69 -6.42
N PHE A 773 36.29 -7.46 -7.11
CA PHE A 773 37.12 -8.49 -6.52
C PHE A 773 38.62 -8.11 -6.49
N LEU A 774 39.25 -8.39 -5.37
CA LEU A 774 40.73 -8.35 -5.21
C LEU A 774 41.36 -9.49 -6.02
N GLU A 775 40.92 -10.71 -5.75
CA GLU A 775 41.24 -11.92 -6.50
C GLU A 775 39.97 -12.65 -6.88
N SER A 776 39.90 -13.15 -8.10
CA SER A 776 38.72 -13.85 -8.57
C SER A 776 39.03 -14.95 -9.56
N ALA A 777 38.08 -15.86 -9.73
CA ALA A 777 38.08 -16.87 -10.77
C ALA A 777 36.79 -16.82 -11.58
N ALA A 778 36.92 -16.93 -12.89
CA ALA A 778 35.79 -17.21 -13.77
C ALA A 778 35.47 -18.71 -13.70
N VAL A 779 34.17 -19.00 -13.57
CA VAL A 779 33.67 -20.39 -13.56
C VAL A 779 33.03 -20.69 -14.90
N THR A 780 33.53 -21.71 -15.60
CA THR A 780 33.09 -22.04 -16.96
C THR A 780 32.79 -23.52 -17.10
N LEU A 781 31.89 -23.86 -18.03
CA LEU A 781 31.62 -25.22 -18.42
C LEU A 781 32.42 -25.55 -19.72
N GLY A 782 33.30 -26.56 -19.61
CA GLY A 782 34.16 -26.97 -20.72
C GLY A 782 35.15 -25.90 -21.16
N GLY A 783 35.51 -24.95 -20.29
CA GLY A 783 36.43 -23.87 -20.60
C GLY A 783 35.91 -22.76 -21.51
N LYS A 784 34.66 -22.86 -21.99
CA LYS A 784 34.08 -21.93 -22.98
C LYS A 784 32.82 -21.22 -22.53
N LEU A 785 31.90 -21.94 -21.89
CA LEU A 785 30.60 -21.40 -21.50
C LEU A 785 30.71 -20.78 -20.10
N PRO A 786 30.58 -19.45 -19.93
CA PRO A 786 30.64 -18.83 -18.63
C PRO A 786 29.39 -19.15 -17.81
N LEU A 787 29.59 -19.68 -16.61
CA LEU A 787 28.54 -20.01 -15.66
C LEU A 787 28.38 -18.89 -14.62
N GLY A 788 29.50 -18.26 -14.22
CA GLY A 788 29.56 -17.24 -13.19
C GLY A 788 30.99 -16.93 -12.75
N GLU A 789 31.12 -16.33 -11.58
CA GLU A 789 32.40 -15.96 -11.00
C GLU A 789 32.38 -16.08 -9.46
N LEU A 790 33.58 -16.19 -8.88
CA LEU A 790 33.78 -16.13 -7.46
C LEU A 790 35.06 -15.38 -7.10
N GLY A 791 35.13 -14.80 -5.92
CA GLY A 791 36.32 -14.09 -5.50
C GLY A 791 36.23 -13.45 -4.12
N GLN A 792 37.34 -12.81 -3.72
CA GLN A 792 37.40 -12.01 -2.50
C GLN A 792 37.03 -10.54 -2.83
N LEU A 793 36.10 -9.99 -2.05
CA LEU A 793 35.71 -8.58 -2.15
C LEU A 793 36.92 -7.66 -1.95
N LEU A 794 36.99 -6.59 -2.75
CA LEU A 794 38.02 -5.55 -2.60
C LEU A 794 38.04 -4.97 -1.17
N PRO A 795 39.18 -4.88 -0.51
CA PRO A 795 39.29 -4.30 0.84
C PRO A 795 38.77 -2.87 0.95
N THR A 796 38.87 -2.09 -0.12
CA THR A 796 38.33 -0.72 -0.20
C THR A 796 36.80 -0.71 -0.13
N LEU A 797 36.14 -1.67 -0.77
CA LEU A 797 34.69 -1.85 -0.69
C LEU A 797 34.29 -2.44 0.66
N ALA A 798 35.01 -3.42 1.17
CA ALA A 798 34.76 -3.98 2.52
C ALA A 798 34.77 -2.85 3.56
N LYS A 799 35.78 -1.96 3.51
CA LYS A 799 35.85 -0.79 4.40
C LYS A 799 34.69 0.18 4.20
N LYS A 800 34.26 0.43 2.94
CA LYS A 800 33.10 1.30 2.64
C LYS A 800 31.80 0.80 3.27
N TYR A 801 31.63 -0.53 3.35
CA TYR A 801 30.45 -1.18 3.94
C TYR A 801 30.65 -1.56 5.42
N ASP A 802 31.76 -1.13 6.07
CA ASP A 802 32.08 -1.45 7.47
C ASP A 802 32.15 -2.96 7.75
N LEU A 803 32.73 -3.71 6.79
CA LEU A 803 32.96 -5.14 6.91
C LEU A 803 34.36 -5.37 7.46
N ARG A 804 34.47 -6.08 8.60
CA ARG A 804 35.72 -6.19 9.36
C ARG A 804 36.64 -7.28 8.84
N ASP A 805 36.05 -8.40 8.44
CA ASP A 805 36.76 -9.58 7.97
C ASP A 805 36.75 -9.66 6.44
N ALA A 806 37.59 -10.53 5.86
CA ALA A 806 37.53 -10.80 4.43
C ALA A 806 36.16 -11.37 4.07
N VAL A 807 35.63 -10.90 2.93
CA VAL A 807 34.34 -11.36 2.40
C VAL A 807 34.59 -12.07 1.08
N PHE A 808 34.02 -13.25 0.95
CA PHE A 808 34.10 -14.06 -0.25
C PHE A 808 32.71 -14.18 -0.88
N LEU A 809 32.63 -13.90 -2.17
CA LEU A 809 31.39 -13.77 -2.93
C LEU A 809 31.44 -14.64 -4.19
N ALA A 810 30.31 -15.25 -4.52
CA ALA A 810 30.11 -15.93 -5.80
C ALA A 810 28.74 -15.58 -6.40
N GLU A 811 28.65 -15.52 -7.72
CA GLU A 811 27.37 -15.37 -8.43
C GLU A 811 27.36 -16.18 -9.71
N PHE A 812 26.22 -16.87 -9.97
CA PHE A 812 26.04 -17.77 -11.12
C PHE A 812 24.69 -17.53 -11.79
N ASN A 813 24.65 -17.70 -13.10
CA ASN A 813 23.42 -17.74 -13.84
C ASN A 813 22.68 -19.06 -13.57
N LEU A 814 21.61 -19.00 -12.77
CA LEU A 814 20.85 -20.18 -12.37
C LEU A 814 20.08 -20.79 -13.54
N ASP A 815 19.54 -20.00 -14.45
CA ASP A 815 18.83 -20.50 -15.64
C ASP A 815 19.74 -21.35 -16.53
N LEU A 816 21.00 -20.91 -16.65
CA LEU A 816 22.01 -21.65 -17.40
C LEU A 816 22.40 -22.95 -16.68
N LEU A 817 22.57 -22.92 -15.38
CA LEU A 817 22.82 -24.11 -14.55
C LEU A 817 21.67 -25.11 -14.70
N LEU A 818 20.43 -24.68 -14.60
CA LEU A 818 19.24 -25.52 -14.75
C LEU A 818 19.19 -26.17 -16.14
N SER A 819 19.52 -25.41 -17.20
CA SER A 819 19.50 -25.90 -18.58
C SER A 819 20.57 -26.94 -18.91
N LYS A 820 21.67 -26.96 -18.14
CA LYS A 820 22.82 -27.87 -18.34
C LYS A 820 22.88 -29.01 -17.32
N ARG A 821 21.92 -29.02 -16.39
CA ARG A 821 21.81 -30.06 -15.38
C ARG A 821 21.63 -31.44 -16.01
N ASN A 822 22.40 -32.42 -15.51
CA ASN A 822 22.17 -33.83 -15.79
C ASN A 822 21.59 -34.51 -14.53
N ALA A 823 20.29 -34.75 -14.54
CA ALA A 823 19.61 -35.40 -13.42
C ALA A 823 19.85 -36.93 -13.34
N SER A 824 20.40 -37.53 -14.38
CA SER A 824 20.60 -38.95 -14.39
C SER A 824 21.83 -39.33 -13.56
N LYS A 825 21.60 -39.86 -12.37
CA LYS A 825 22.63 -40.48 -11.55
C LYS A 825 22.67 -41.98 -11.84
N SER A 826 23.81 -42.48 -12.38
CA SER A 826 24.03 -43.92 -12.55
C SER A 826 24.82 -44.49 -11.38
N PHE A 827 24.36 -45.61 -10.87
CA PHE A 827 25.11 -46.33 -9.85
C PHE A 827 26.43 -46.88 -10.50
N LYS A 828 27.55 -46.60 -9.86
CA LYS A 828 28.84 -47.21 -10.17
C LYS A 828 29.20 -48.16 -9.02
N ALA A 829 29.33 -49.43 -9.35
CA ALA A 829 29.71 -50.44 -8.39
C ALA A 829 31.07 -50.10 -7.73
N LEU A 830 31.18 -50.33 -6.43
CA LEU A 830 32.46 -50.20 -5.75
C LEU A 830 33.48 -51.19 -6.33
N PRO A 831 34.70 -50.74 -6.58
CA PRO A 831 35.71 -51.63 -7.11
C PRO A 831 36.03 -52.76 -6.09
N PRO A 832 36.00 -54.02 -6.57
CA PRO A 832 36.21 -55.17 -5.66
C PRO A 832 37.68 -55.42 -5.31
N PHE A 833 38.61 -54.73 -5.97
CA PHE A 833 40.05 -54.89 -5.75
C PHE A 833 40.68 -53.72 -4.99
N PRO A 834 41.74 -53.96 -4.16
CA PRO A 834 42.37 -52.88 -3.39
C PRO A 834 43.10 -51.89 -4.32
N SER A 835 43.22 -50.65 -3.89
CA SER A 835 44.04 -49.65 -4.55
C SER A 835 45.49 -49.65 -4.00
N SER A 836 46.38 -49.14 -4.83
CA SER A 836 47.77 -48.85 -4.44
C SER A 836 48.05 -47.36 -4.60
N ARG A 837 48.57 -46.69 -3.57
CA ARG A 837 48.88 -45.26 -3.54
C ARG A 837 50.39 -45.02 -3.73
N ARG A 838 50.75 -43.99 -4.48
CA ARG A 838 52.09 -43.46 -4.69
C ARG A 838 52.08 -41.97 -4.47
N ASP A 839 52.89 -41.51 -3.52
CA ASP A 839 53.02 -40.08 -3.21
C ASP A 839 54.28 -39.52 -3.88
N VAL A 840 54.17 -38.33 -4.43
CA VAL A 840 55.29 -37.66 -5.11
C VAL A 840 55.32 -36.18 -4.68
N ALA A 841 56.48 -35.76 -4.17
CA ALA A 841 56.73 -34.32 -4.00
C ALA A 841 57.61 -33.83 -5.16
N MET A 842 57.24 -32.69 -5.71
CA MET A 842 57.96 -32.11 -6.86
C MET A 842 58.09 -30.57 -6.73
N LEU A 843 59.28 -30.11 -7.10
CA LEU A 843 59.51 -28.66 -7.23
C LEU A 843 59.04 -28.21 -8.58
N VAL A 844 58.24 -27.16 -8.61
CA VAL A 844 57.70 -26.57 -9.83
C VAL A 844 57.83 -25.06 -9.77
N PRO A 845 58.00 -24.37 -10.92
CA PRO A 845 57.89 -22.92 -11.00
C PRO A 845 56.56 -22.42 -10.40
N GLU A 846 56.56 -21.28 -9.73
CA GLU A 846 55.35 -20.69 -9.10
C GLU A 846 54.19 -20.54 -10.05
N ALA A 847 54.49 -20.30 -11.33
CA ALA A 847 53.48 -20.14 -12.40
C ALA A 847 52.71 -21.44 -12.77
N ILE A 848 53.25 -22.63 -12.42
CA ILE A 848 52.60 -23.90 -12.74
C ILE A 848 51.37 -24.05 -11.85
N THR A 849 50.20 -24.20 -12.49
CA THR A 849 48.93 -24.40 -11.81
C THR A 849 48.67 -25.88 -11.54
N HIS A 850 47.82 -26.17 -10.53
CA HIS A 850 47.33 -27.52 -10.28
C HIS A 850 46.65 -28.11 -11.54
N GLU A 851 45.88 -27.34 -12.30
CA GLU A 851 45.28 -27.78 -13.53
C GLU A 851 46.27 -28.19 -14.60
N ALA A 852 47.38 -27.46 -14.75
CA ALA A 852 48.45 -27.82 -15.69
C ALA A 852 49.03 -29.18 -15.33
N VAL A 853 49.22 -29.48 -14.02
CA VAL A 853 49.68 -30.81 -13.55
C VAL A 853 48.64 -31.88 -13.89
N LEU A 854 47.38 -31.68 -13.58
CA LEU A 854 46.29 -32.64 -13.93
C LEU A 854 46.18 -32.89 -15.41
N GLN A 855 46.32 -31.85 -16.26
CA GLN A 855 46.35 -32.00 -17.71
C GLN A 855 47.52 -32.85 -18.20
N SER A 856 48.73 -32.64 -17.65
CA SER A 856 49.92 -33.44 -17.97
C SER A 856 49.73 -34.88 -17.57
N VAL A 857 49.19 -35.12 -16.35
CA VAL A 857 48.87 -36.47 -15.88
C VAL A 857 47.87 -37.16 -16.76
N LYS A 858 46.83 -36.49 -17.21
CA LYS A 858 45.82 -37.00 -18.15
C LYS A 858 46.44 -37.36 -19.50
N GLN A 859 47.40 -36.57 -20.00
CA GLN A 859 48.10 -36.82 -21.23
C GLN A 859 49.03 -38.05 -21.13
N ALA A 860 49.55 -38.35 -19.93
CA ALA A 860 50.36 -39.55 -19.69
C ALA A 860 49.57 -40.83 -20.01
N LYS A 861 48.21 -40.81 -19.95
CA LYS A 861 47.36 -41.98 -20.16
C LYS A 861 47.88 -43.22 -19.41
N ALA A 862 48.23 -43.03 -18.15
CA ALA A 862 48.71 -44.09 -17.26
C ALA A 862 47.61 -45.11 -17.01
N ALA A 863 47.95 -46.42 -17.16
CA ALA A 863 46.99 -47.48 -16.91
C ALA A 863 46.56 -47.52 -15.46
N ASN A 864 45.28 -47.78 -15.19
CA ASN A 864 44.70 -47.99 -13.88
C ASN A 864 44.87 -46.82 -12.89
N LEU A 865 45.21 -45.61 -13.32
CA LEU A 865 45.18 -44.39 -12.50
C LEU A 865 43.73 -44.00 -12.24
N GLU A 866 43.31 -44.07 -10.99
CA GLU A 866 41.93 -43.79 -10.54
C GLU A 866 41.77 -42.34 -10.10
N THR A 867 42.65 -41.87 -9.18
CA THR A 867 42.58 -40.50 -8.64
C THR A 867 43.98 -39.88 -8.56
N VAL A 868 43.99 -38.54 -8.64
CA VAL A 868 45.17 -37.68 -8.41
C VAL A 868 44.78 -36.59 -7.45
N GLU A 869 45.41 -36.53 -6.32
CA GLU A 869 45.07 -35.62 -5.22
C GLU A 869 46.27 -34.77 -4.84
N LEU A 870 46.11 -33.44 -4.83
CA LEU A 870 47.12 -32.55 -4.25
C LEU A 870 46.87 -32.45 -2.76
N PHE A 871 47.80 -32.91 -1.93
CA PHE A 871 47.63 -32.92 -0.47
C PHE A 871 48.57 -31.97 0.28
N ASP A 872 49.63 -31.44 -0.37
CA ASP A 872 50.46 -30.40 0.23
C ASP A 872 51.02 -29.42 -0.79
N VAL A 873 51.12 -28.14 -0.36
CA VAL A 873 51.74 -27.04 -1.10
C VAL A 873 52.66 -26.28 -0.17
N PHE A 874 53.94 -26.49 -0.36
CA PHE A 874 54.93 -25.90 0.54
C PHE A 874 55.80 -24.84 -0.13
N ARG A 875 55.94 -23.72 0.55
CA ARG A 875 56.87 -22.61 0.22
C ARG A 875 57.65 -22.25 1.45
N GLY A 876 58.93 -22.34 1.39
CA GLY A 876 59.77 -22.04 2.55
C GLY A 876 61.21 -22.58 2.44
N LYS A 877 61.88 -22.72 3.57
CA LYS A 877 63.27 -23.13 3.61
C LYS A 877 63.48 -24.47 2.91
N GLY A 878 64.37 -24.51 1.93
CA GLY A 878 64.65 -25.68 1.09
C GLY A 878 63.87 -25.75 -0.23
N VAL A 879 63.08 -24.70 -0.57
CA VAL A 879 62.48 -24.51 -1.90
C VAL A 879 63.20 -23.29 -2.55
N PRO A 880 63.70 -23.39 -3.80
CA PRO A 880 64.34 -22.26 -4.48
C PRO A 880 63.40 -21.08 -4.70
N ASP A 881 63.92 -19.86 -4.71
CA ASP A 881 63.14 -18.68 -5.02
C ASP A 881 62.45 -18.79 -6.38
N GLY A 882 61.16 -18.38 -6.47
CA GLY A 882 60.35 -18.50 -7.66
C GLY A 882 59.77 -19.91 -7.93
N GLN A 883 59.98 -20.83 -6.99
CA GLN A 883 59.42 -22.20 -7.06
C GLN A 883 58.55 -22.50 -5.82
N LYS A 884 57.73 -23.54 -5.94
CA LYS A 884 56.93 -24.15 -4.89
C LYS A 884 57.04 -25.65 -4.93
N SER A 885 56.93 -26.33 -3.79
CA SER A 885 56.84 -27.77 -3.71
C SER A 885 55.39 -28.20 -3.70
N LEU A 886 55.00 -29.08 -4.61
CA LEU A 886 53.68 -29.70 -4.69
C LEU A 886 53.78 -31.17 -4.39
N ALA A 887 52.95 -31.65 -3.44
CA ALA A 887 52.91 -33.09 -3.13
C ALA A 887 51.58 -33.69 -3.59
N TYR A 888 51.67 -34.69 -4.45
CA TYR A 888 50.52 -35.37 -5.03
C TYR A 888 50.49 -36.83 -4.60
N ALA A 889 49.27 -37.32 -4.35
CA ALA A 889 48.94 -38.72 -4.21
C ALA A 889 48.31 -39.25 -5.49
N PHE A 890 48.90 -40.30 -6.03
CA PHE A 890 48.38 -41.02 -7.21
C PHE A 890 47.80 -42.34 -6.77
N THR A 891 46.52 -42.61 -6.96
CA THR A 891 45.87 -43.85 -6.58
C THR A 891 45.63 -44.70 -7.82
N TYR A 892 46.14 -45.90 -7.81
CA TYR A 892 46.00 -46.85 -8.90
C TYR A 892 45.10 -48.02 -8.49
N ARG A 893 44.17 -48.38 -9.34
CA ARG A 893 43.26 -49.52 -9.13
C ARG A 893 42.79 -50.11 -10.47
N ALA A 894 42.79 -51.44 -10.57
CA ALA A 894 42.20 -52.16 -11.69
C ALA A 894 40.77 -52.62 -11.32
N ALA A 895 39.90 -52.71 -12.32
CA ALA A 895 38.53 -53.18 -12.13
C ALA A 895 38.39 -54.71 -12.13
N ASP A 896 39.40 -55.41 -12.59
CA ASP A 896 39.38 -56.85 -12.92
C ASP A 896 40.39 -57.67 -12.13
N LYS A 897 41.39 -57.03 -11.47
CA LYS A 897 42.47 -57.73 -10.74
C LYS A 897 43.11 -56.88 -9.65
N THR A 898 43.78 -57.51 -8.70
CA THR A 898 44.70 -56.79 -7.80
C THR A 898 45.96 -56.41 -8.56
N LEU A 899 46.35 -55.11 -8.53
CA LEU A 899 47.59 -54.66 -9.17
C LEU A 899 48.85 -55.18 -8.44
N THR A 900 49.85 -55.60 -9.17
CA THR A 900 51.20 -55.86 -8.60
C THR A 900 52.00 -54.57 -8.52
N ASP A 901 53.00 -54.50 -7.67
CA ASP A 901 53.93 -53.36 -7.57
C ASP A 901 54.57 -53.02 -8.94
N ALA A 902 54.88 -54.04 -9.75
CA ALA A 902 55.43 -53.86 -11.11
C ALA A 902 54.43 -53.12 -12.00
N ASP A 903 53.14 -53.51 -12.02
CA ASP A 903 52.08 -52.82 -12.77
C ASP A 903 51.95 -51.33 -12.36
N VAL A 904 51.91 -51.08 -11.05
CA VAL A 904 51.78 -49.75 -10.45
C VAL A 904 53.00 -48.87 -10.77
N ASN A 905 54.22 -49.40 -10.55
CA ASN A 905 55.45 -48.66 -10.79
C ASN A 905 55.59 -48.24 -12.25
N SER A 906 55.32 -49.18 -13.19
CA SER A 906 55.38 -48.89 -14.64
C SER A 906 54.41 -47.80 -15.03
N ALA A 907 53.16 -47.86 -14.54
CA ALA A 907 52.18 -46.79 -14.81
C ALA A 907 52.61 -45.48 -14.13
N HIS A 908 53.16 -45.50 -12.95
CA HIS A 908 53.62 -44.36 -12.21
C HIS A 908 54.84 -43.67 -12.83
N GLU A 909 55.84 -44.43 -13.28
CA GLU A 909 57.00 -43.93 -14.02
C GLU A 909 56.59 -43.15 -15.26
N LYS A 910 55.60 -43.63 -15.98
CA LYS A 910 55.05 -42.95 -17.15
C LYS A 910 54.44 -41.57 -16.79
N VAL A 911 53.78 -41.47 -15.65
CA VAL A 911 53.28 -40.19 -15.15
C VAL A 911 54.44 -39.25 -14.81
N LEU A 912 55.43 -39.75 -14.08
CA LEU A 912 56.58 -38.95 -13.65
C LEU A 912 57.40 -38.45 -14.86
N GLU A 913 57.61 -39.28 -15.87
CA GLU A 913 58.32 -38.91 -17.10
C GLU A 913 57.59 -37.86 -17.89
N THR A 914 56.25 -37.97 -17.95
CA THR A 914 55.42 -36.96 -18.62
C THR A 914 55.46 -35.61 -17.87
N LEU A 915 55.36 -35.64 -16.55
CA LEU A 915 55.47 -34.43 -15.69
C LEU A 915 56.83 -33.76 -15.86
N LYS A 916 57.95 -34.54 -15.82
CA LYS A 916 59.29 -34.02 -16.04
C LYS A 916 59.43 -33.36 -17.44
N THR A 917 58.93 -34.04 -18.46
CA THR A 917 59.09 -33.58 -19.84
C THR A 917 58.23 -32.33 -20.15
N GLN A 918 56.98 -32.32 -19.71
CA GLN A 918 56.05 -31.24 -20.04
C GLN A 918 56.17 -30.03 -19.15
N LEU A 919 56.34 -30.23 -17.86
CA LEU A 919 56.32 -29.15 -16.84
C LEU A 919 57.72 -28.83 -16.29
N LYS A 920 58.75 -29.58 -16.71
CA LYS A 920 60.12 -29.44 -16.26
C LYS A 920 60.25 -29.48 -14.71
N VAL A 921 59.50 -30.43 -14.12
CA VAL A 921 59.46 -30.56 -12.68
C VAL A 921 60.71 -31.33 -12.18
N GLU A 922 61.20 -30.96 -10.97
CA GLU A 922 62.22 -31.69 -10.27
C GLU A 922 61.58 -32.51 -9.13
N LEU A 923 61.80 -33.84 -9.12
CA LEU A 923 61.30 -34.66 -8.03
C LEU A 923 62.10 -34.40 -6.78
N ARG A 924 61.41 -34.19 -5.68
CA ARG A 924 62.00 -34.03 -4.36
C ARG A 924 62.12 -35.44 -3.73
N ALA A 925 63.30 -35.81 -3.36
CA ALA A 925 63.56 -37.09 -2.76
C ALA A 925 63.02 -37.20 -1.31
#